data_a6ba7d69dd056e47abbf2ee2f01abf42
#
_entry.id   a6ba7d69dd056e47abbf2ee2f01abf42
#
_cell.length_a   1.000
_cell.length_b   1.000
_cell.length_c   1.000
_cell.angle_alpha   90.00
_cell.angle_beta   90.00
_cell.angle_gamma   90.00
#
_symmetry.space_group_name_H-M   'P 1'
#
loop_
_entity.id
_entity.type
_entity.pdbx_description
1 polymer ?
#
loop_
_entity_poly.entity_id
_entity_poly.type
_entity_poly.pdbx_seq_one_letter_code
_entity_poly.pdbx_strand_id
1 'polypeptide(L)'
;MKCWKGTKLFLLMIFVCGLAFILNDHPQQVVNATDIRTFYVSNTGDDHSDGLSANHPWRSLDKVESSTFQPGDRILFDANSVWNGQLILDGAKNGQGATGNPITIGSYNQGNTGKKAIINGLGTTADKGPYHERKLSNLNLMTGTIELWNANNWTISNLEVTNSAGSGKRDAMRIGILVASDISTAYPQGNDSQTIQKKLAIFKASHRTGITVDNNYVHDVEGAYQSDPVPDNTGKMVPAGKNSGGIIIVGNTDAVAKNNVVTDVSNEGLRNDANASVLPGGWDQYSFKASAKINFHNNYIRNSAGDGIVISSSENGTAEYNTVQAANSMPNSKNEAGVSKNFAGLWFMGGEYNFAQYNEVFDIPNHYLDGAAFDFDGFASKGVYQYNYSHDNSGGFTLFMGDHQTDNVFRYNLSVNDVKNVPSPALNHLIFVVSGKADGIDGFPLFANNTFIVGQDVKNLMISNNGQTGIRFVNNLVYAPSGNTPKFVVNQDGTKQPLFTEGRLDHNLFYPEALMDNSHTGKVDASNNIFSDPQLLNVSSKPSGVIQHGDGSFDFSKLAGFVPLAGSPAAGAGINVDALIPNDVKAKFPITHDFAGKPINTNRPTIGAFEAASSVTNVDKGALERLIAQALDVKRTNRYLLAGTTKKHLFDQALNTAQQVFNNPHVNQNQIDHSAAELQTNMEGLDGKDVTKHAPTEAVVKKQSVAGDERIKKSDEEQRLPKTGEQTASFLPSVSILAVMGIVSGSLYLRFIKTK
;
A
#
# COMPACT_ATOMS: atom_id res chain seq x y z
N MET A 1 77.99 20.05 -10.70
CA MET A 1 78.42 19.84 -12.11
C MET A 1 77.59 18.72 -12.71
N LYS A 2 76.85 19.04 -13.78
CA LYS A 2 76.16 18.14 -14.74
C LYS A 2 75.01 17.33 -14.17
N CYS A 3 73.80 17.70 -14.27
CA CYS A 3 72.91 18.15 -15.37
C CYS A 3 72.59 17.05 -16.40
N TRP A 4 71.25 16.74 -16.43
CA TRP A 4 70.44 16.49 -17.62
C TRP A 4 70.45 15.11 -18.27
N LYS A 5 69.31 14.45 -18.25
CA LYS A 5 68.55 13.69 -19.26
C LYS A 5 67.75 12.57 -18.61
N GLY A 6 66.46 12.75 -18.52
CA GLY A 6 65.56 11.74 -17.97
C GLY A 6 64.06 12.03 -18.15
N THR A 7 63.75 12.87 -19.15
CA THR A 7 62.30 13.27 -19.34
C THR A 7 61.82 12.90 -20.74
N LYS A 8 61.97 11.65 -21.16
CA LYS A 8 61.34 11.12 -22.39
C LYS A 8 60.98 9.62 -22.34
N LEU A 9 61.02 8.99 -21.17
CA LEU A 9 60.68 7.55 -21.07
C LEU A 9 59.49 7.27 -20.17
N PHE A 10 58.69 8.30 -19.84
CA PHE A 10 57.52 8.14 -18.96
C PHE A 10 56.16 8.25 -19.69
N LEU A 11 56.18 8.48 -21.00
CA LEU A 11 54.95 8.58 -21.81
C LEU A 11 54.70 7.38 -22.73
N LEU A 12 55.54 6.34 -22.69
CA LEU A 12 55.33 5.13 -23.50
C LEU A 12 54.95 3.90 -22.66
N MET A 13 54.91 4.00 -21.33
CA MET A 13 54.48 2.91 -20.45
C MET A 13 53.03 3.00 -19.98
N ILE A 14 52.33 4.08 -20.30
CA ILE A 14 50.89 4.23 -19.98
C ILE A 14 49.98 3.71 -21.13
N PHE A 15 50.57 3.42 -22.31
CA PHE A 15 49.77 2.93 -23.44
C PHE A 15 49.88 1.40 -23.66
N VAL A 16 50.66 0.67 -22.86
CA VAL A 16 50.78 -0.80 -22.96
C VAL A 16 50.10 -1.53 -21.77
N CYS A 17 49.77 -0.85 -20.67
CA CYS A 17 48.96 -1.44 -19.60
C CYS A 17 47.46 -1.23 -19.75
N GLY A 18 46.99 -0.57 -20.81
CA GLY A 18 45.58 -0.33 -21.11
C GLY A 18 44.93 -1.36 -22.05
N LEU A 19 45.64 -2.39 -22.49
CA LEU A 19 45.11 -3.37 -23.47
C LEU A 19 45.19 -4.83 -23.02
N ALA A 20 45.29 -5.10 -21.72
CA ALA A 20 45.27 -6.46 -21.17
C ALA A 20 44.05 -6.72 -20.27
N PHE A 21 42.97 -5.95 -20.42
CA PHE A 21 41.66 -6.17 -19.77
C PHE A 21 40.58 -6.36 -20.81
N ILE A 22 40.78 -7.17 -21.79
CA ILE A 22 39.74 -7.63 -22.68
C ILE A 22 40.03 -9.08 -23.04
N LEU A 23 38.97 -9.87 -22.89
CA LEU A 23 38.82 -11.26 -23.31
C LEU A 23 39.03 -12.30 -22.20
N ASN A 24 38.21 -12.22 -21.12
CA ASN A 24 37.57 -13.40 -20.65
C ASN A 24 36.21 -13.45 -21.36
N ASP A 25 36.21 -13.85 -22.60
CA ASP A 25 35.02 -14.39 -23.23
C ASP A 25 34.62 -15.65 -22.46
N HIS A 26 33.74 -15.48 -21.47
CA HIS A 26 32.80 -16.56 -21.20
C HIS A 26 31.97 -16.67 -22.48
N PRO A 27 31.95 -17.84 -23.13
CA PRO A 27 31.02 -18.04 -24.21
C PRO A 27 29.65 -17.78 -23.60
N GLN A 28 29.00 -16.65 -23.95
CA GLN A 28 27.56 -16.56 -23.83
C GLN A 28 27.07 -17.78 -24.57
N GLN A 29 26.52 -18.76 -23.86
CA GLN A 29 25.68 -19.76 -24.48
C GLN A 29 24.67 -18.98 -25.30
N VAL A 30 24.86 -18.97 -26.60
CA VAL A 30 23.80 -18.65 -27.53
C VAL A 30 22.75 -19.72 -27.25
N VAL A 31 21.79 -19.42 -26.40
CA VAL A 31 20.56 -20.20 -26.26
C VAL A 31 19.95 -20.07 -27.64
N ASN A 32 20.07 -21.11 -28.44
CA ASN A 32 19.28 -21.24 -29.66
C ASN A 32 17.85 -20.92 -29.23
N ALA A 33 17.19 -20.04 -29.95
CA ALA A 33 15.79 -19.73 -29.70
C ALA A 33 15.04 -21.06 -29.81
N THR A 34 14.86 -21.74 -28.69
CA THR A 34 13.92 -22.85 -28.59
C THR A 34 12.58 -22.21 -28.81
N ASP A 35 11.77 -22.74 -29.71
CA ASP A 35 10.43 -22.23 -29.97
C ASP A 35 9.68 -22.17 -28.63
N ILE A 36 9.23 -20.96 -28.26
CA ILE A 36 8.47 -20.71 -27.05
C ILE A 36 7.18 -21.56 -27.14
N ARG A 37 7.03 -22.51 -26.24
CA ARG A 37 5.84 -23.37 -26.20
C ARG A 37 4.75 -22.70 -25.36
N THR A 38 3.51 -22.83 -25.80
CA THR A 38 2.35 -22.45 -25.01
C THR A 38 1.51 -23.69 -24.77
N PHE A 39 1.34 -24.02 -23.50
CA PHE A 39 0.49 -25.11 -23.04
C PHE A 39 -0.86 -24.54 -22.62
N TYR A 40 -1.93 -25.10 -23.13
CA TYR A 40 -3.30 -24.72 -22.85
C TYR A 40 -3.92 -25.71 -21.87
N VAL A 41 -4.64 -25.22 -20.87
CA VAL A 41 -5.33 -26.03 -19.87
C VAL A 41 -6.79 -25.60 -19.81
N SER A 42 -7.73 -26.53 -19.96
CA SER A 42 -9.17 -26.28 -19.87
C SER A 42 -9.85 -27.44 -19.14
N ASN A 43 -10.82 -27.17 -18.28
CA ASN A 43 -11.56 -28.24 -17.57
C ASN A 43 -12.32 -29.20 -18.49
N THR A 44 -12.48 -28.84 -19.77
CA THR A 44 -13.03 -29.69 -20.83
C THR A 44 -11.96 -30.38 -21.68
N GLY A 45 -10.67 -30.22 -21.32
CA GLY A 45 -9.54 -30.81 -22.05
C GLY A 45 -9.33 -32.29 -21.81
N ASP A 46 -8.20 -32.81 -22.29
CA ASP A 46 -7.76 -34.19 -22.13
C ASP A 46 -6.26 -34.24 -21.81
N ASP A 47 -5.88 -34.86 -20.71
CA ASP A 47 -4.50 -34.99 -20.26
C ASP A 47 -3.62 -35.89 -21.15
N HIS A 48 -4.23 -36.64 -22.08
CA HIS A 48 -3.51 -37.40 -23.11
C HIS A 48 -3.14 -36.54 -24.33
N SER A 49 -3.71 -35.32 -24.45
CA SER A 49 -3.36 -34.35 -25.48
C SER A 49 -1.94 -33.79 -25.25
N ASP A 50 -1.37 -33.18 -26.28
CA ASP A 50 -0.09 -32.50 -26.19
C ASP A 50 -0.14 -31.15 -25.45
N GLY A 51 -1.34 -30.58 -25.32
CA GLY A 51 -1.59 -29.29 -24.69
C GLY A 51 -1.13 -28.09 -25.51
N LEU A 52 -0.58 -28.26 -26.69
CA LEU A 52 0.07 -27.20 -27.46
C LEU A 52 -0.90 -26.31 -28.26
N SER A 53 -2.19 -26.58 -28.19
CA SER A 53 -3.20 -25.72 -28.80
C SER A 53 -4.44 -25.59 -27.92
N ALA A 54 -5.18 -24.51 -28.07
CA ALA A 54 -6.45 -24.28 -27.38
C ALA A 54 -7.54 -25.30 -27.77
N ASN A 55 -7.39 -26.00 -28.90
CA ASN A 55 -8.30 -27.05 -29.32
C ASN A 55 -7.98 -28.43 -28.77
N HIS A 56 -6.77 -28.62 -28.26
CA HIS A 56 -6.30 -29.86 -27.62
C HIS A 56 -5.66 -29.56 -26.25
N PRO A 57 -6.39 -28.89 -25.34
CA PRO A 57 -5.82 -28.49 -24.06
C PRO A 57 -5.68 -29.68 -23.10
N TRP A 58 -4.79 -29.58 -22.14
CA TRP A 58 -4.79 -30.43 -20.97
C TRP A 58 -6.02 -30.16 -20.11
N ARG A 59 -6.32 -31.06 -19.16
CA ARG A 59 -7.48 -30.92 -18.27
C ARG A 59 -7.12 -30.56 -16.84
N SER A 60 -6.18 -31.26 -16.24
CA SER A 60 -6.00 -31.27 -14.80
C SER A 60 -4.82 -30.44 -14.33
N LEU A 61 -4.87 -30.04 -13.05
CA LEU A 61 -3.72 -29.49 -12.33
C LEU A 61 -2.60 -30.53 -12.23
N ASP A 62 -2.93 -31.81 -11.97
CA ASP A 62 -1.98 -32.91 -11.87
C ASP A 62 -1.13 -33.08 -13.14
N LYS A 63 -1.73 -32.83 -14.31
CA LYS A 63 -1.00 -32.85 -15.58
C LYS A 63 0.04 -31.73 -15.64
N VAL A 64 -0.32 -30.54 -15.21
CA VAL A 64 0.60 -29.40 -15.13
C VAL A 64 1.72 -29.69 -14.13
N GLU A 65 1.38 -30.16 -12.94
CA GLU A 65 2.34 -30.52 -11.87
C GLU A 65 3.31 -31.63 -12.25
N SER A 66 2.89 -32.57 -13.12
CA SER A 66 3.74 -33.65 -13.62
C SER A 66 4.62 -33.27 -14.81
N SER A 67 4.41 -32.11 -15.39
CA SER A 67 5.08 -31.64 -16.61
C SER A 67 6.37 -30.86 -16.30
N THR A 68 7.29 -30.81 -17.27
CA THR A 68 8.52 -30.04 -17.18
C THR A 68 8.53 -28.95 -18.27
N PHE A 69 8.87 -27.74 -17.86
CA PHE A 69 8.86 -26.56 -18.69
C PHE A 69 10.27 -26.02 -18.94
N GLN A 70 10.44 -25.23 -19.98
CA GLN A 70 11.70 -24.59 -20.38
C GLN A 70 11.57 -23.07 -20.28
N PRO A 71 12.69 -22.33 -20.23
CA PRO A 71 12.65 -20.87 -20.27
C PRO A 71 11.80 -20.34 -21.42
N GLY A 72 10.87 -19.45 -21.11
CA GLY A 72 9.93 -18.86 -22.06
C GLY A 72 8.59 -19.61 -22.22
N ASP A 73 8.46 -20.83 -21.73
CA ASP A 73 7.20 -21.58 -21.82
C ASP A 73 6.07 -20.87 -21.09
N ARG A 74 4.86 -21.01 -21.63
CA ARG A 74 3.64 -20.44 -21.06
C ARG A 74 2.64 -21.55 -20.76
N ILE A 75 2.03 -21.50 -19.59
CA ILE A 75 0.99 -22.42 -19.12
C ILE A 75 -0.26 -21.58 -18.94
N LEU A 76 -1.21 -21.70 -19.85
CA LEU A 76 -2.37 -20.83 -19.89
C LEU A 76 -3.64 -21.62 -19.58
N PHE A 77 -4.33 -21.19 -18.53
CA PHE A 77 -5.59 -21.75 -18.08
C PHE A 77 -6.76 -21.03 -18.75
N ASP A 78 -7.79 -21.75 -19.15
CA ASP A 78 -8.97 -21.19 -19.77
C ASP A 78 -9.77 -20.33 -18.79
N ALA A 79 -9.91 -19.05 -19.09
CA ALA A 79 -10.65 -18.10 -18.27
C ALA A 79 -12.14 -18.46 -18.06
N ASN A 80 -12.68 -19.43 -18.81
CA ASN A 80 -14.03 -19.95 -18.63
C ASN A 80 -14.10 -21.18 -17.73
N SER A 81 -12.98 -21.59 -17.15
CA SER A 81 -12.85 -22.80 -16.34
C SER A 81 -12.53 -22.50 -14.89
N VAL A 82 -12.92 -23.47 -14.03
CA VAL A 82 -12.62 -23.48 -12.61
C VAL A 82 -11.95 -24.79 -12.27
N TRP A 83 -10.81 -24.74 -11.56
CA TRP A 83 -10.16 -25.90 -11.00
C TRP A 83 -10.30 -25.87 -9.49
N ASN A 84 -10.66 -27.03 -8.94
CA ASN A 84 -10.75 -27.26 -7.50
C ASN A 84 -9.54 -28.06 -7.04
N GLY A 85 -8.82 -27.55 -6.05
CA GLY A 85 -7.60 -28.14 -5.52
C GLY A 85 -6.42 -27.19 -5.52
N GLN A 86 -5.25 -27.73 -5.27
CA GLN A 86 -4.00 -26.99 -5.23
C GLN A 86 -3.24 -27.14 -6.56
N LEU A 87 -2.52 -26.09 -6.97
CA LEU A 87 -1.49 -26.14 -8.02
C LEU A 87 -0.13 -25.99 -7.35
N ILE A 88 0.62 -27.11 -7.23
CA ILE A 88 1.91 -27.13 -6.55
C ILE A 88 3.03 -27.40 -7.57
N LEU A 89 3.89 -26.41 -7.73
CA LEU A 89 5.01 -26.43 -8.69
C LEU A 89 6.33 -26.28 -7.94
N ASP A 90 7.35 -27.00 -8.43
CA ASP A 90 8.70 -26.94 -7.91
C ASP A 90 9.70 -26.71 -9.05
N GLY A 91 10.43 -25.61 -9.01
CA GLY A 91 11.41 -25.30 -10.04
C GLY A 91 12.48 -26.37 -10.25
N ALA A 92 12.75 -27.21 -9.25
CA ALA A 92 13.66 -28.36 -9.40
C ALA A 92 13.05 -29.50 -10.24
N LYS A 93 11.72 -29.63 -10.23
CA LYS A 93 10.98 -30.68 -10.96
C LYS A 93 10.38 -30.11 -12.27
N ASN A 94 9.73 -28.96 -12.16
CA ASN A 94 8.95 -28.38 -13.25
C ASN A 94 9.77 -27.44 -14.15
N GLY A 95 11.05 -27.19 -13.81
CA GLY A 95 11.96 -26.37 -14.62
C GLY A 95 12.17 -24.95 -14.11
N GLN A 96 13.22 -24.34 -14.59
CA GLN A 96 13.62 -22.98 -14.26
C GLN A 96 13.44 -22.07 -15.49
N GLY A 97 12.91 -20.88 -15.28
CA GLY A 97 12.97 -19.84 -16.29
C GLY A 97 14.36 -19.22 -16.41
N ALA A 98 14.54 -18.30 -17.32
CA ALA A 98 15.76 -17.54 -17.49
C ALA A 98 15.45 -16.03 -17.46
N THR A 99 16.45 -15.23 -17.16
CA THR A 99 16.33 -13.77 -17.22
C THR A 99 15.87 -13.34 -18.62
N GLY A 100 14.79 -12.57 -18.68
CA GLY A 100 14.16 -12.17 -19.93
C GLY A 100 13.25 -13.24 -20.61
N ASN A 101 13.30 -14.49 -20.13
CA ASN A 101 12.48 -15.59 -20.63
C ASN A 101 11.89 -16.39 -19.44
N PRO A 102 11.00 -15.80 -18.65
CA PRO A 102 10.39 -16.49 -17.51
C PRO A 102 9.46 -17.60 -18.00
N ILE A 103 9.27 -18.63 -17.19
CA ILE A 103 8.14 -19.54 -17.33
C ILE A 103 6.91 -18.82 -16.78
N THR A 104 5.83 -18.81 -17.54
CA THR A 104 4.65 -18.00 -17.19
C THR A 104 3.42 -18.88 -16.98
N ILE A 105 2.75 -18.71 -15.85
CA ILE A 105 1.41 -19.22 -15.59
C ILE A 105 0.43 -18.06 -15.76
N GLY A 106 -0.70 -18.30 -16.46
CA GLY A 106 -1.70 -17.25 -16.67
C GLY A 106 -3.01 -17.77 -17.25
N SER A 107 -3.83 -16.86 -17.75
CA SER A 107 -5.10 -17.19 -18.38
C SER A 107 -5.11 -16.90 -19.88
N TYR A 108 -5.93 -17.63 -20.61
CA TYR A 108 -6.32 -17.32 -21.99
C TYR A 108 -7.86 -17.23 -22.09
N ASN A 109 -8.41 -16.82 -23.21
CA ASN A 109 -9.86 -16.57 -23.41
C ASN A 109 -10.45 -15.52 -22.46
N GLN A 110 -9.67 -14.52 -22.08
CA GLN A 110 -10.08 -13.48 -21.12
C GLN A 110 -11.18 -12.55 -21.68
N GLY A 111 -11.35 -12.50 -22.99
CA GLY A 111 -12.28 -11.60 -23.67
C GLY A 111 -11.98 -10.12 -23.38
N ASN A 112 -12.95 -9.25 -23.67
CA ASN A 112 -12.83 -7.81 -23.38
C ASN A 112 -13.05 -7.44 -21.92
N THR A 113 -13.42 -8.39 -21.08
CA THR A 113 -13.69 -8.19 -19.64
C THR A 113 -12.48 -8.47 -18.77
N GLY A 114 -11.38 -8.99 -19.33
CA GLY A 114 -10.22 -9.41 -18.56
C GLY A 114 -10.50 -10.56 -17.60
N LYS A 115 -11.50 -11.42 -17.91
CA LYS A 115 -11.85 -12.59 -17.10
C LYS A 115 -10.64 -13.46 -16.84
N LYS A 116 -10.54 -13.99 -15.64
CA LYS A 116 -9.44 -14.84 -15.20
C LYS A 116 -9.89 -16.28 -14.99
N ALA A 117 -8.98 -17.22 -15.22
CA ALA A 117 -9.16 -18.62 -14.82
C ALA A 117 -9.16 -18.72 -13.30
N ILE A 118 -10.03 -19.54 -12.73
CA ILE A 118 -10.23 -19.67 -11.30
C ILE A 118 -9.54 -20.94 -10.79
N ILE A 119 -8.66 -20.79 -9.81
CA ILE A 119 -8.12 -21.89 -9.02
C ILE A 119 -8.62 -21.74 -7.59
N ASN A 120 -9.40 -22.71 -7.12
CA ASN A 120 -10.06 -22.70 -5.84
C ASN A 120 -9.50 -23.81 -4.93
N GLY A 121 -8.80 -23.41 -3.89
CA GLY A 121 -8.18 -24.33 -2.92
C GLY A 121 -9.17 -25.11 -2.05
N LEU A 122 -10.45 -24.72 -2.01
CA LEU A 122 -11.52 -25.37 -1.22
C LEU A 122 -11.22 -25.48 0.28
N GLY A 123 -10.45 -24.54 0.83
CA GLY A 123 -10.05 -24.59 2.24
C GLY A 123 -9.08 -25.70 2.56
N THR A 124 -8.19 -26.05 1.65
CA THR A 124 -7.19 -27.09 1.80
C THR A 124 -6.39 -26.91 3.10
N THR A 125 -6.26 -27.98 3.88
CA THR A 125 -5.54 -28.02 5.16
C THR A 125 -4.31 -28.92 5.14
N ALA A 126 -4.22 -29.81 4.15
CA ALA A 126 -3.09 -30.70 3.96
C ALA A 126 -2.34 -30.27 2.71
N ASP A 127 -1.10 -29.90 2.89
CA ASP A 127 -0.17 -29.70 1.80
C ASP A 127 0.12 -31.04 1.15
N LYS A 128 -0.08 -31.15 -0.16
CA LYS A 128 0.32 -32.31 -0.98
C LYS A 128 1.78 -32.20 -1.41
N GLY A 129 2.43 -31.06 -1.15
CA GLY A 129 3.78 -30.79 -1.59
C GLY A 129 4.84 -31.61 -0.85
N PRO A 130 6.03 -31.78 -1.43
CA PRO A 130 7.13 -32.55 -0.85
C PRO A 130 7.72 -31.91 0.41
N TYR A 131 7.26 -30.73 0.78
CA TYR A 131 7.83 -29.91 1.86
C TYR A 131 7.07 -30.04 3.18
N HIS A 132 5.90 -30.64 3.18
CA HIS A 132 5.04 -30.81 4.35
C HIS A 132 5.71 -31.61 5.49
N GLU A 133 6.60 -32.53 5.17
CA GLU A 133 7.30 -33.37 6.16
C GLU A 133 8.55 -32.68 6.78
N ARG A 134 8.92 -31.49 6.32
CA ARG A 134 10.16 -30.83 6.76
C ARG A 134 9.95 -30.02 8.03
N LYS A 135 10.67 -30.39 9.09
CA LYS A 135 10.56 -29.81 10.44
C LYS A 135 11.28 -28.47 10.63
N LEU A 136 11.54 -27.70 9.57
CA LEU A 136 12.50 -26.60 9.64
C LEU A 136 11.91 -25.22 9.96
N SER A 137 10.62 -25.02 9.83
CA SER A 137 9.96 -23.74 10.13
C SER A 137 8.44 -23.89 10.06
N ASN A 138 7.69 -22.85 10.40
CA ASN A 138 6.24 -22.79 10.16
C ASN A 138 5.89 -22.85 8.65
N LEU A 139 6.89 -22.78 7.77
CA LEU A 139 6.74 -22.85 6.32
C LEU A 139 6.05 -24.15 5.86
N ASN A 140 6.34 -25.25 6.54
CA ASN A 140 5.74 -26.55 6.27
C ASN A 140 4.28 -26.68 6.75
N LEU A 141 3.76 -25.67 7.43
CA LEU A 141 2.37 -25.61 7.86
C LEU A 141 1.54 -24.67 6.97
N MET A 142 2.19 -23.91 6.10
CA MET A 142 1.54 -23.04 5.14
C MET A 142 0.98 -23.85 3.97
N THR A 143 -0.26 -23.58 3.61
CA THR A 143 -0.96 -24.29 2.53
C THR A 143 -1.52 -23.30 1.53
N GLY A 144 -0.88 -23.20 0.38
CA GLY A 144 -1.29 -22.32 -0.72
C GLY A 144 -2.27 -22.99 -1.68
N THR A 145 -3.17 -22.22 -2.26
CA THR A 145 -3.92 -22.67 -3.44
C THR A 145 -2.99 -22.81 -4.64
N ILE A 146 -2.12 -21.81 -4.84
CA ILE A 146 -0.99 -21.93 -5.76
C ILE A 146 0.28 -21.90 -4.92
N GLU A 147 1.13 -22.89 -5.09
CA GLU A 147 2.45 -22.95 -4.48
C GLU A 147 3.54 -23.05 -5.55
N LEU A 148 4.52 -22.17 -5.46
CA LEU A 148 5.68 -22.17 -6.34
C LEU A 148 6.97 -22.28 -5.50
N TRP A 149 7.59 -23.45 -5.53
CA TRP A 149 8.77 -23.78 -4.75
C TRP A 149 10.04 -23.74 -5.59
N ASN A 150 11.14 -23.26 -5.01
CA ASN A 150 12.50 -23.35 -5.57
C ASN A 150 12.65 -22.84 -7.00
N ALA A 151 11.82 -21.91 -7.42
CA ALA A 151 11.74 -21.44 -8.80
C ALA A 151 12.55 -20.16 -9.01
N ASN A 152 13.28 -20.09 -10.14
CA ASN A 152 13.86 -18.85 -10.63
C ASN A 152 13.18 -18.43 -11.92
N ASN A 153 12.96 -17.14 -12.07
CA ASN A 153 12.37 -16.52 -13.26
C ASN A 153 11.04 -17.16 -13.67
N TRP A 154 10.09 -17.13 -12.76
CA TRP A 154 8.72 -17.52 -13.01
C TRP A 154 7.78 -16.33 -12.87
N THR A 155 6.70 -16.35 -13.64
CA THR A 155 5.60 -15.38 -13.54
C THR A 155 4.29 -16.09 -13.27
N ILE A 156 3.56 -15.66 -12.23
CA ILE A 156 2.19 -16.07 -11.94
C ILE A 156 1.29 -14.87 -12.24
N SER A 157 0.42 -14.97 -13.24
CA SER A 157 -0.31 -13.79 -13.68
C SER A 157 -1.74 -14.08 -14.16
N ASN A 158 -2.59 -13.05 -14.06
CA ASN A 158 -3.94 -13.09 -14.63
C ASN A 158 -4.82 -14.25 -14.15
N LEU A 159 -4.68 -14.66 -12.89
CA LEU A 159 -5.47 -15.72 -12.27
C LEU A 159 -6.40 -15.15 -11.20
N GLU A 160 -7.53 -15.79 -10.99
CA GLU A 160 -8.40 -15.62 -9.83
C GLU A 160 -8.14 -16.80 -8.88
N VAL A 161 -7.84 -16.50 -7.61
CA VAL A 161 -7.38 -17.49 -6.64
C VAL A 161 -8.15 -17.34 -5.34
N THR A 162 -8.74 -18.43 -4.88
CA THR A 162 -9.48 -18.51 -3.61
C THR A 162 -9.03 -19.68 -2.76
N ASN A 163 -9.24 -19.61 -1.43
CA ASN A 163 -8.98 -20.72 -0.52
C ASN A 163 -9.93 -20.68 0.68
N SER A 164 -11.24 -20.77 0.39
CA SER A 164 -12.29 -20.74 1.41
C SER A 164 -12.74 -22.13 1.79
N ALA A 165 -12.80 -22.40 3.07
CA ALA A 165 -13.44 -23.61 3.62
C ALA A 165 -14.97 -23.49 3.73
N GLY A 166 -15.53 -22.32 3.40
CA GLY A 166 -16.96 -22.04 3.43
C GLY A 166 -17.59 -21.98 4.82
N SER A 167 -16.79 -21.81 5.87
CA SER A 167 -17.28 -21.87 7.25
C SER A 167 -16.55 -20.92 8.22
N GLY A 168 -15.71 -20.01 7.73
CA GLY A 168 -14.85 -19.16 8.56
C GLY A 168 -13.87 -19.96 9.43
N LYS A 169 -13.44 -21.13 8.98
CA LYS A 169 -12.51 -21.98 9.73
C LYS A 169 -11.12 -21.36 9.82
N ARG A 170 -10.59 -21.31 11.04
CA ARG A 170 -9.28 -20.78 11.38
C ARG A 170 -8.34 -21.90 11.89
N ASP A 171 -8.40 -23.07 11.29
CA ASP A 171 -7.72 -24.29 11.72
C ASP A 171 -6.43 -24.62 10.98
N ALA A 172 -6.04 -23.80 10.00
CA ALA A 172 -4.83 -24.00 9.19
C ALA A 172 -4.29 -22.67 8.65
N MET A 173 -2.99 -22.64 8.33
CA MET A 173 -2.32 -21.50 7.69
C MET A 173 -2.58 -21.50 6.18
N ARG A 174 -3.75 -21.01 5.74
CA ARG A 174 -4.14 -20.99 4.33
C ARG A 174 -3.68 -19.71 3.65
N ILE A 175 -3.21 -19.88 2.42
CA ILE A 175 -2.69 -18.79 1.57
C ILE A 175 -3.31 -18.91 0.19
N GLY A 176 -3.51 -17.78 -0.48
CA GLY A 176 -3.91 -17.77 -1.88
C GLY A 176 -2.74 -18.17 -2.79
N ILE A 177 -1.67 -17.37 -2.80
CA ILE A 177 -0.45 -17.64 -3.59
C ILE A 177 0.75 -17.67 -2.64
N LEU A 178 1.41 -18.81 -2.53
CA LEU A 178 2.66 -19.01 -1.80
C LEU A 178 3.82 -19.18 -2.80
N VAL A 179 4.82 -18.34 -2.69
CA VAL A 179 6.11 -18.52 -3.36
C VAL A 179 7.16 -18.77 -2.30
N ALA A 180 7.86 -19.89 -2.36
CA ALA A 180 8.80 -20.26 -1.31
C ALA A 180 10.08 -20.88 -1.84
N SER A 181 11.18 -20.67 -1.11
CA SER A 181 12.43 -21.40 -1.31
C SER A 181 12.62 -22.44 -0.24
N ASP A 182 13.09 -23.61 -0.64
CA ASP A 182 13.46 -24.68 0.28
C ASP A 182 14.77 -24.33 1.01
N ILE A 183 14.68 -24.19 2.32
CA ILE A 183 15.80 -23.87 3.20
C ILE A 183 16.35 -25.10 3.94
N SER A 184 16.11 -26.31 3.43
CA SER A 184 16.45 -27.59 4.08
C SER A 184 17.94 -27.95 4.09
N THR A 185 18.82 -27.01 3.77
CA THR A 185 20.27 -27.22 3.76
C THR A 185 20.81 -27.48 5.17
N ALA A 186 21.85 -28.30 5.29
CA ALA A 186 22.56 -28.51 6.55
C ALA A 186 23.30 -27.24 6.98
N TYR A 187 22.95 -26.70 8.14
CA TYR A 187 23.58 -25.52 8.71
C TYR A 187 24.57 -25.89 9.82
N PRO A 188 25.68 -25.13 9.98
CA PRO A 188 26.59 -25.32 11.10
C PRO A 188 25.87 -25.12 12.43
N GLN A 189 26.24 -25.91 13.44
CA GLN A 189 25.70 -25.78 14.78
C GLN A 189 26.35 -24.61 15.54
N GLY A 190 25.58 -23.96 16.42
CA GLY A 190 26.04 -22.83 17.25
C GLY A 190 25.37 -21.52 16.89
N ASN A 191 25.53 -20.52 17.79
CA ASN A 191 24.96 -19.19 17.65
C ASN A 191 25.98 -18.07 17.93
N ASP A 192 27.29 -18.38 17.85
CA ASP A 192 28.32 -17.34 17.86
C ASP A 192 28.26 -16.52 16.55
N SER A 193 28.79 -15.32 16.59
CA SER A 193 28.72 -14.36 15.48
C SER A 193 29.25 -14.94 14.16
N GLN A 194 30.34 -15.72 14.17
CA GLN A 194 30.90 -16.30 12.96
C GLN A 194 30.01 -17.41 12.39
N THR A 195 29.44 -18.25 13.26
CA THR A 195 28.49 -19.30 12.89
C THR A 195 27.20 -18.71 12.31
N ILE A 196 26.69 -17.64 12.92
CA ILE A 196 25.51 -16.92 12.41
C ILE A 196 25.79 -16.38 11.00
N GLN A 197 26.93 -15.74 10.75
CA GLN A 197 27.29 -15.25 9.42
C GLN A 197 27.37 -16.38 8.38
N LYS A 198 27.92 -17.54 8.75
CA LYS A 198 27.91 -18.73 7.88
C LYS A 198 26.51 -19.22 7.58
N LYS A 199 25.65 -19.30 8.59
CA LYS A 199 24.22 -19.66 8.41
C LYS A 199 23.53 -18.69 7.46
N LEU A 200 23.70 -17.40 7.67
CA LEU A 200 23.14 -16.35 6.82
C LEU A 200 23.61 -16.46 5.37
N ALA A 201 24.88 -16.72 5.14
CA ALA A 201 25.43 -16.90 3.80
C ALA A 201 24.81 -18.11 3.09
N ILE A 202 24.67 -19.26 3.78
CA ILE A 202 24.01 -20.45 3.26
C ILE A 202 22.54 -20.16 2.97
N PHE A 203 21.84 -19.48 3.87
CA PHE A 203 20.45 -19.11 3.70
C PHE A 203 20.25 -18.20 2.47
N LYS A 204 21.06 -17.16 2.33
CA LYS A 204 21.00 -16.27 1.16
C LYS A 204 21.29 -17.02 -0.15
N ALA A 205 22.21 -17.99 -0.13
CA ALA A 205 22.52 -18.82 -1.29
C ALA A 205 21.36 -19.78 -1.69
N SER A 206 20.46 -20.09 -0.77
CA SER A 206 19.26 -20.89 -1.04
C SER A 206 18.13 -20.09 -1.67
N HIS A 207 18.18 -18.75 -1.62
CA HIS A 207 17.17 -17.88 -2.17
C HIS A 207 17.01 -18.07 -3.67
N ARG A 208 15.80 -17.91 -4.14
CA ARG A 208 15.46 -17.88 -5.57
C ARG A 208 15.22 -16.43 -5.99
N THR A 209 15.23 -16.19 -7.30
CA THR A 209 15.21 -14.84 -7.87
C THR A 209 14.35 -14.75 -9.12
N GLY A 210 13.95 -13.51 -9.46
CA GLY A 210 13.22 -13.22 -10.71
C GLY A 210 11.77 -13.71 -10.70
N ILE A 211 11.15 -13.75 -9.52
CA ILE A 211 9.72 -14.09 -9.40
C ILE A 211 8.87 -12.85 -9.66
N THR A 212 7.81 -13.04 -10.44
CA THR A 212 6.78 -12.00 -10.67
C THR A 212 5.40 -12.57 -10.37
N VAL A 213 4.64 -11.89 -9.53
CA VAL A 213 3.21 -12.14 -9.26
C VAL A 213 2.45 -10.91 -9.76
N ASP A 214 1.70 -11.04 -10.88
CA ASP A 214 1.20 -9.89 -11.63
C ASP A 214 -0.28 -10.01 -11.99
N ASN A 215 -1.06 -8.98 -11.72
CA ASN A 215 -2.47 -8.87 -12.13
C ASN A 215 -3.33 -10.08 -11.73
N ASN A 216 -3.11 -10.64 -10.53
CA ASN A 216 -3.99 -11.69 -10.00
C ASN A 216 -5.09 -11.06 -9.14
N TYR A 217 -6.22 -11.75 -9.05
CA TYR A 217 -7.29 -11.47 -8.10
C TYR A 217 -7.29 -12.59 -7.05
N VAL A 218 -6.84 -12.28 -5.83
CA VAL A 218 -6.77 -13.21 -4.71
C VAL A 218 -7.80 -12.80 -3.68
N HIS A 219 -8.75 -13.69 -3.37
CA HIS A 219 -9.84 -13.34 -2.47
C HIS A 219 -10.42 -14.54 -1.73
N ASP A 220 -11.21 -14.28 -0.69
CA ASP A 220 -11.84 -15.32 0.11
C ASP A 220 -10.86 -16.40 0.57
N VAL A 221 -9.74 -15.97 1.17
CA VAL A 221 -8.75 -16.88 1.76
C VAL A 221 -9.01 -16.96 3.26
N GLU A 222 -9.61 -18.06 3.69
CA GLU A 222 -9.98 -18.30 5.09
C GLU A 222 -8.90 -19.13 5.80
N GLY A 223 -8.08 -18.51 6.64
CA GLY A 223 -7.00 -19.18 7.38
C GLY A 223 -6.92 -18.72 8.84
N ALA A 224 -5.99 -19.29 9.56
CA ALA A 224 -5.75 -18.99 10.97
C ALA A 224 -5.24 -17.55 11.15
N TYR A 225 -5.72 -16.87 12.17
CA TYR A 225 -5.18 -15.60 12.62
C TYR A 225 -3.91 -15.81 13.46
N GLN A 226 -3.17 -14.74 13.71
CA GLN A 226 -1.83 -14.80 14.32
C GLN A 226 -1.75 -15.65 15.59
N SER A 227 -2.73 -15.57 16.48
CA SER A 227 -2.73 -16.30 17.76
C SER A 227 -3.55 -17.59 17.76
N ASP A 228 -4.18 -17.91 16.64
CA ASP A 228 -4.97 -19.15 16.54
C ASP A 228 -4.05 -20.36 16.66
N PRO A 229 -4.47 -21.37 17.42
CA PRO A 229 -3.71 -22.60 17.52
C PRO A 229 -3.91 -23.46 16.27
N VAL A 230 -2.81 -23.85 15.64
CA VAL A 230 -2.80 -24.80 14.52
C VAL A 230 -1.92 -25.99 14.88
N PRO A 231 -2.23 -27.22 14.43
CA PRO A 231 -1.38 -28.37 14.71
C PRO A 231 -0.08 -28.31 13.90
N ASP A 232 1.06 -28.53 14.56
CA ASP A 232 2.32 -28.79 13.87
C ASP A 232 2.39 -30.25 13.36
N ASN A 233 3.47 -30.62 12.68
CA ASN A 233 3.66 -31.96 12.13
C ASN A 233 3.68 -33.09 13.18
N THR A 234 3.76 -32.75 14.46
CA THR A 234 3.68 -33.72 15.56
C THR A 234 2.28 -33.78 16.18
N GLY A 235 1.34 -32.95 15.68
CA GLY A 235 0.02 -32.75 16.25
C GLY A 235 -0.02 -31.82 17.46
N LYS A 236 1.12 -31.18 17.82
CA LYS A 236 1.18 -30.18 18.88
C LYS A 236 0.61 -28.86 18.36
N MET A 237 -0.27 -28.23 19.15
CA MET A 237 -0.82 -26.93 18.83
C MET A 237 0.24 -25.84 19.02
N VAL A 238 0.45 -25.03 18.00
CA VAL A 238 1.36 -23.88 17.97
C VAL A 238 0.60 -22.65 17.44
N PRO A 239 0.97 -21.42 17.82
CA PRO A 239 0.38 -20.22 17.24
C PRO A 239 0.64 -20.18 15.73
N ALA A 240 -0.39 -19.82 14.96
CA ALA A 240 -0.25 -19.73 13.50
C ALA A 240 0.74 -18.63 13.07
N GLY A 241 0.92 -17.60 13.87
CA GLY A 241 1.73 -16.45 13.47
C GLY A 241 1.10 -15.69 12.30
N LYS A 242 1.88 -14.88 11.62
CA LYS A 242 1.46 -14.10 10.45
C LYS A 242 1.67 -14.91 9.16
N ASN A 243 1.14 -16.15 9.11
CA ASN A 243 1.44 -17.14 8.06
C ASN A 243 0.19 -17.55 7.24
N SER A 244 -0.88 -16.79 7.30
CA SER A 244 -2.07 -16.97 6.46
C SER A 244 -2.28 -15.70 5.64
N GLY A 245 -2.98 -15.78 4.52
CA GLY A 245 -3.36 -14.57 3.79
C GLY A 245 -3.37 -14.69 2.28
N GLY A 246 -3.27 -13.55 1.62
CA GLY A 246 -3.41 -13.45 0.17
C GLY A 246 -2.19 -13.93 -0.60
N ILE A 247 -1.10 -13.17 -0.57
CA ILE A 247 0.14 -13.46 -1.31
C ILE A 247 1.31 -13.40 -0.33
N ILE A 248 2.03 -14.51 -0.19
CA ILE A 248 3.21 -14.60 0.68
C ILE A 248 4.42 -15.10 -0.12
N ILE A 249 5.52 -14.36 -0.04
CA ILE A 249 6.79 -14.66 -0.74
C ILE A 249 7.87 -14.90 0.31
N VAL A 250 8.44 -16.11 0.36
CA VAL A 250 9.40 -16.52 1.38
C VAL A 250 10.72 -16.95 0.76
N GLY A 251 11.84 -16.48 1.30
CA GLY A 251 13.18 -16.90 0.88
C GLY A 251 13.51 -16.54 -0.56
N ASN A 252 13.07 -15.39 -1.03
CA ASN A 252 13.32 -14.89 -2.37
C ASN A 252 14.06 -13.56 -2.34
N THR A 253 14.79 -13.31 -3.40
CA THR A 253 15.45 -12.04 -3.70
C THR A 253 15.00 -11.60 -5.09
N ASP A 254 14.92 -10.27 -5.32
CA ASP A 254 14.50 -9.72 -6.62
C ASP A 254 13.11 -10.24 -7.06
N ALA A 255 12.16 -10.20 -6.13
CA ALA A 255 10.78 -10.61 -6.37
C ALA A 255 9.86 -9.39 -6.53
N VAL A 256 8.94 -9.47 -7.47
CA VAL A 256 7.97 -8.42 -7.80
C VAL A 256 6.56 -8.93 -7.60
N ALA A 257 5.75 -8.23 -6.81
CA ALA A 257 4.29 -8.39 -6.81
C ALA A 257 3.65 -7.08 -7.27
N LYS A 258 2.87 -7.13 -8.36
CA LYS A 258 2.31 -5.91 -8.95
C LYS A 258 0.92 -6.12 -9.52
N ASN A 259 0.14 -5.02 -9.57
CA ASN A 259 -1.19 -4.99 -10.16
C ASN A 259 -2.16 -6.02 -9.57
N ASN A 260 -1.84 -6.61 -8.42
CA ASN A 260 -2.71 -7.61 -7.81
C ASN A 260 -3.83 -6.93 -7.04
N VAL A 261 -4.99 -7.55 -7.04
CA VAL A 261 -6.12 -7.22 -6.19
C VAL A 261 -6.23 -8.34 -5.14
N VAL A 262 -6.09 -7.99 -3.86
CA VAL A 262 -6.18 -8.94 -2.75
C VAL A 262 -7.26 -8.46 -1.79
N THR A 263 -8.33 -9.24 -1.63
CA THR A 263 -9.48 -8.84 -0.81
C THR A 263 -9.99 -9.98 0.06
N ASP A 264 -10.50 -9.62 1.23
CA ASP A 264 -11.23 -10.56 2.09
C ASP A 264 -10.39 -11.79 2.44
N VAL A 265 -9.17 -11.54 2.95
CA VAL A 265 -8.21 -12.58 3.31
C VAL A 265 -7.94 -12.57 4.81
N SER A 266 -7.75 -13.75 5.39
CA SER A 266 -7.31 -13.86 6.78
C SER A 266 -5.85 -13.45 6.91
N ASN A 267 -5.56 -12.67 7.92
CA ASN A 267 -4.24 -12.20 8.32
C ASN A 267 -3.58 -11.28 7.27
N GLU A 268 -2.57 -11.74 6.54
CA GLU A 268 -1.73 -10.90 5.69
C GLU A 268 -2.33 -10.64 4.30
N GLY A 269 -2.29 -9.41 3.83
CA GLY A 269 -2.66 -9.10 2.45
C GLY A 269 -1.57 -9.50 1.46
N LEU A 270 -0.43 -8.81 1.54
CA LEU A 270 0.76 -9.05 0.71
C LEU A 270 2.02 -8.95 1.57
N ARG A 271 2.80 -10.02 1.64
CA ARG A 271 3.95 -10.07 2.52
C ARG A 271 5.15 -10.76 1.87
N ASN A 272 6.35 -10.20 2.03
CA ASN A 272 7.55 -11.02 1.99
C ASN A 272 7.96 -11.41 3.40
N ASP A 273 8.44 -12.62 3.54
CA ASP A 273 9.06 -13.09 4.77
C ASP A 273 10.42 -13.73 4.45
N ALA A 274 11.42 -13.30 5.17
CA ALA A 274 12.73 -13.91 5.14
C ALA A 274 12.89 -14.89 6.31
N ASN A 275 11.83 -15.64 6.65
CA ASN A 275 11.78 -16.52 7.80
C ASN A 275 12.92 -17.54 7.78
N ALA A 276 14.00 -17.19 8.44
CA ALA A 276 15.20 -18.00 8.54
C ALA A 276 15.22 -18.70 9.91
N SER A 277 14.40 -19.75 10.06
CA SER A 277 14.37 -20.56 11.28
C SER A 277 15.73 -21.15 11.69
N VAL A 278 16.71 -21.04 10.81
CA VAL A 278 18.11 -21.46 11.04
C VAL A 278 18.95 -20.39 11.75
N LEU A 279 18.49 -19.14 11.74
CA LEU A 279 19.11 -18.04 12.47
C LEU A 279 18.53 -17.95 13.90
N PRO A 280 19.20 -17.26 14.84
CA PRO A 280 18.62 -17.03 16.15
C PRO A 280 17.20 -16.51 16.04
N GLY A 281 16.27 -17.17 16.72
CA GLY A 281 14.84 -16.87 16.63
C GLY A 281 14.42 -15.68 17.49
N GLY A 282 13.12 -15.43 17.49
CA GLY A 282 12.53 -14.33 18.21
C GLY A 282 12.75 -12.99 17.51
N TRP A 283 12.85 -11.92 18.29
CA TRP A 283 12.99 -10.57 17.76
C TRP A 283 14.30 -10.36 16.99
N ASP A 284 15.41 -10.98 17.46
CA ASP A 284 16.75 -10.80 16.88
C ASP A 284 16.86 -11.30 15.43
N GLN A 285 15.96 -12.17 14.97
CA GLN A 285 15.99 -12.64 13.59
C GLN A 285 15.87 -11.51 12.56
N TYR A 286 15.20 -10.42 12.91
CA TYR A 286 15.00 -9.27 12.03
C TYR A 286 16.23 -8.38 11.86
N SER A 287 17.25 -8.54 12.72
CA SER A 287 18.55 -7.90 12.54
C SER A 287 19.32 -8.36 11.30
N PHE A 288 18.91 -9.50 10.73
CA PHE A 288 19.59 -10.09 9.58
C PHE A 288 18.94 -9.62 8.28
N LYS A 289 19.74 -9.04 7.40
CA LYS A 289 19.31 -8.62 6.07
C LYS A 289 19.23 -9.85 5.17
N ALA A 290 18.16 -10.62 5.37
CA ALA A 290 18.06 -11.97 4.84
C ALA A 290 17.58 -11.98 3.38
N SER A 291 16.82 -10.97 2.94
CA SER A 291 16.31 -10.82 1.57
C SER A 291 16.79 -9.51 0.94
N ALA A 292 16.52 -9.29 -0.32
CA ALA A 292 16.84 -8.03 -1.00
C ALA A 292 15.94 -7.78 -2.22
N LYS A 293 15.74 -6.51 -2.58
CA LYS A 293 15.07 -6.07 -3.80
C LYS A 293 13.67 -6.66 -3.97
N ILE A 294 12.90 -6.66 -2.89
CA ILE A 294 11.48 -6.97 -2.94
C ILE A 294 10.76 -5.73 -3.45
N ASN A 295 9.95 -5.87 -4.49
CA ASN A 295 9.23 -4.76 -5.09
C ASN A 295 7.73 -5.05 -5.13
N PHE A 296 6.96 -4.25 -4.40
CA PHE A 296 5.50 -4.31 -4.38
C PHE A 296 4.93 -3.01 -4.92
N HIS A 297 4.31 -3.05 -6.11
CA HIS A 297 3.79 -1.83 -6.69
C HIS A 297 2.44 -2.01 -7.37
N ASN A 298 1.63 -0.95 -7.31
CA ASN A 298 0.29 -0.90 -7.91
C ASN A 298 -0.62 -2.06 -7.48
N ASN A 299 -0.49 -2.53 -6.22
CA ASN A 299 -1.41 -3.52 -5.68
C ASN A 299 -2.56 -2.83 -4.93
N TYR A 300 -3.74 -3.43 -4.98
CA TYR A 300 -4.89 -3.04 -4.16
C TYR A 300 -5.16 -4.12 -3.12
N ILE A 301 -4.94 -3.79 -1.86
CA ILE A 301 -5.22 -4.66 -0.72
C ILE A 301 -6.44 -4.09 0.00
N ARG A 302 -7.47 -4.91 0.19
CA ARG A 302 -8.66 -4.49 0.92
C ARG A 302 -9.15 -5.57 1.86
N ASN A 303 -9.54 -5.15 3.06
CA ASN A 303 -10.20 -6.04 4.02
C ASN A 303 -9.35 -7.27 4.38
N SER A 304 -8.02 -7.08 4.52
CA SER A 304 -7.17 -8.11 5.14
C SER A 304 -7.42 -8.12 6.65
N ALA A 305 -7.56 -9.30 7.24
CA ALA A 305 -7.83 -9.40 8.67
C ALA A 305 -6.63 -8.98 9.53
N GLY A 306 -5.43 -9.04 8.99
CA GLY A 306 -4.18 -8.57 9.58
C GLY A 306 -3.54 -7.44 8.79
N ASP A 307 -2.25 -7.54 8.50
CA ASP A 307 -1.49 -6.50 7.80
C ASP A 307 -1.93 -6.31 6.34
N GLY A 308 -1.79 -5.09 5.86
CA GLY A 308 -1.99 -4.81 4.45
C GLY A 308 -0.80 -5.26 3.61
N ILE A 309 0.33 -4.55 3.73
CA ILE A 309 1.57 -4.84 3.01
C ILE A 309 2.74 -4.87 3.98
N VAL A 310 3.58 -5.91 3.91
CA VAL A 310 4.76 -6.05 4.76
C VAL A 310 6.01 -6.37 3.94
N ILE A 311 7.08 -5.61 4.14
CA ILE A 311 8.42 -5.95 3.67
C ILE A 311 9.31 -6.20 4.89
N SER A 312 9.73 -7.47 5.05
CA SER A 312 10.48 -7.93 6.23
C SER A 312 11.91 -8.33 5.88
N SER A 313 12.87 -7.92 6.71
CA SER A 313 14.29 -8.29 6.65
C SER A 313 14.92 -8.14 5.24
N SER A 314 14.49 -7.13 4.48
CA SER A 314 14.93 -6.90 3.10
C SER A 314 15.89 -5.72 3.03
N GLU A 315 16.89 -5.83 2.16
CA GLU A 315 17.68 -4.69 1.71
C GLU A 315 17.11 -4.16 0.40
N ASN A 316 16.89 -2.86 0.31
CA ASN A 316 16.40 -2.21 -0.91
C ASN A 316 15.01 -2.71 -1.35
N GLY A 317 14.13 -2.98 -0.40
CA GLY A 317 12.73 -3.26 -0.69
C GLY A 317 11.98 -1.98 -1.06
N THR A 318 11.01 -2.09 -1.96
CA THR A 318 10.19 -0.95 -2.40
C THR A 318 8.70 -1.26 -2.32
N ALA A 319 7.90 -0.29 -1.88
CA ALA A 319 6.45 -0.32 -1.93
C ALA A 319 5.94 0.98 -2.55
N GLU A 320 5.39 0.91 -3.76
CA GLU A 320 5.06 2.10 -4.53
C GLU A 320 3.69 1.99 -5.20
N TYR A 321 2.92 3.09 -5.18
CA TYR A 321 1.61 3.19 -5.83
C TYR A 321 0.61 2.11 -5.38
N ASN A 322 0.76 1.59 -4.15
CA ASN A 322 -0.20 0.63 -3.63
C ASN A 322 -1.35 1.35 -2.92
N THR A 323 -2.51 0.72 -2.94
CA THR A 323 -3.65 1.11 -2.10
C THR A 323 -3.89 0.05 -1.05
N VAL A 324 -3.94 0.46 0.20
CA VAL A 324 -4.32 -0.39 1.34
C VAL A 324 -5.56 0.21 1.99
N GLN A 325 -6.66 -0.52 1.93
CA GLN A 325 -7.92 -0.13 2.53
C GLN A 325 -8.40 -1.16 3.54
N ALA A 326 -8.76 -0.71 4.73
CA ALA A 326 -9.36 -1.55 5.76
C ALA A 326 -8.56 -2.84 6.06
N ALA A 327 -7.23 -2.76 6.10
CA ALA A 327 -6.42 -3.81 6.73
C ALA A 327 -6.71 -3.85 8.24
N ASN A 328 -6.24 -4.87 8.98
CA ASN A 328 -6.57 -5.08 10.38
C ASN A 328 -8.08 -5.21 10.64
N SER A 329 -8.81 -5.78 9.67
CA SER A 329 -10.28 -5.84 9.66
C SER A 329 -10.88 -7.02 10.44
N MET A 330 -10.08 -7.75 11.22
CA MET A 330 -10.52 -8.97 11.96
C MET A 330 -11.92 -8.84 12.54
N PRO A 331 -12.91 -9.62 12.09
CA PRO A 331 -14.31 -9.42 12.47
C PRO A 331 -14.58 -9.71 13.95
N ASN A 332 -13.79 -10.54 14.62
CA ASN A 332 -14.02 -11.03 15.98
C ASN A 332 -12.87 -10.74 16.96
N SER A 333 -11.98 -9.84 16.62
CA SER A 333 -10.93 -9.41 17.54
C SER A 333 -11.45 -8.69 18.79
N LYS A 334 -12.76 -8.51 18.89
CA LYS A 334 -13.43 -7.90 20.03
C LYS A 334 -13.25 -8.78 21.26
N ASN A 335 -12.13 -8.61 21.97
CA ASN A 335 -11.94 -9.15 23.34
C ASN A 335 -11.59 -10.64 23.48
N GLU A 336 -11.13 -11.35 22.48
CA GLU A 336 -10.53 -12.65 22.70
C GLU A 336 -9.19 -12.44 23.44
N ALA A 337 -9.13 -12.83 24.70
CA ALA A 337 -7.90 -12.78 25.49
C ALA A 337 -6.82 -13.63 24.81
N GLY A 338 -5.65 -13.03 24.54
CA GLY A 338 -4.50 -13.71 23.96
C GLY A 338 -4.34 -13.58 22.43
N VAL A 339 -5.26 -12.93 21.74
CA VAL A 339 -5.07 -12.64 20.30
C VAL A 339 -4.16 -11.44 20.15
N SER A 340 -3.00 -11.62 19.53
CA SER A 340 -2.13 -10.50 19.13
C SER A 340 -2.82 -9.71 18.02
N LYS A 341 -2.74 -8.39 18.11
CA LYS A 341 -3.46 -7.44 17.25
C LYS A 341 -2.52 -6.35 16.74
N ASN A 342 -1.28 -6.72 16.50
CA ASN A 342 -0.21 -5.82 16.08
C ASN A 342 -0.15 -5.84 14.56
N PHE A 343 -1.03 -5.04 13.93
CA PHE A 343 -1.16 -4.96 12.48
C PHE A 343 -1.25 -3.50 12.02
N ALA A 344 -0.62 -3.22 10.89
CA ALA A 344 -0.62 -1.90 10.26
C ALA A 344 -0.97 -1.96 8.78
N GLY A 345 -1.12 -0.80 8.16
CA GLY A 345 -1.46 -0.73 6.74
C GLY A 345 -0.31 -1.16 5.84
N LEU A 346 0.81 -0.45 5.89
CA LEU A 346 2.01 -0.74 5.13
C LEU A 346 3.25 -0.50 6.01
N TRP A 347 4.12 -1.52 6.16
CA TRP A 347 5.24 -1.39 7.06
C TRP A 347 6.48 -2.20 6.72
N PHE A 348 7.59 -1.79 7.34
CA PHE A 348 8.90 -2.42 7.19
C PHE A 348 9.37 -2.97 8.52
N MET A 349 9.87 -4.22 8.52
CA MET A 349 10.47 -4.85 9.67
C MET A 349 11.88 -5.32 9.38
N GLY A 350 12.85 -4.79 10.10
CA GLY A 350 14.25 -5.08 9.82
C GLY A 350 14.73 -4.60 8.45
N GLY A 351 15.97 -4.93 8.10
CA GLY A 351 16.55 -4.57 6.82
C GLY A 351 17.02 -3.12 6.73
N GLU A 352 17.51 -2.75 5.56
CA GLU A 352 18.03 -1.40 5.30
C GLU A 352 17.58 -0.88 3.94
N TYR A 353 17.47 0.45 3.83
CA TYR A 353 17.14 1.15 2.59
C TYR A 353 15.82 0.70 1.97
N ASN A 354 14.85 0.31 2.79
CA ASN A 354 13.51 0.05 2.32
C ASN A 354 12.78 1.37 2.05
N PHE A 355 11.98 1.41 1.01
CA PHE A 355 11.43 2.63 0.46
C PHE A 355 9.95 2.51 0.12
N ALA A 356 9.14 3.46 0.58
CA ALA A 356 7.73 3.53 0.23
C ALA A 356 7.34 4.92 -0.27
N GLN A 357 6.70 4.99 -1.44
CA GLN A 357 6.20 6.25 -1.97
C GLN A 357 4.90 6.10 -2.76
N TYR A 358 4.13 7.19 -2.80
CA TYR A 358 2.88 7.28 -3.55
C TYR A 358 1.87 6.18 -3.20
N ASN A 359 1.92 5.68 -1.95
CA ASN A 359 0.92 4.75 -1.47
C ASN A 359 -0.26 5.51 -0.83
N GLU A 360 -1.46 4.98 -0.97
CA GLU A 360 -2.67 5.44 -0.29
C GLU A 360 -3.08 4.39 0.75
N VAL A 361 -3.18 4.80 2.03
CA VAL A 361 -3.53 3.90 3.13
C VAL A 361 -4.66 4.52 3.95
N PHE A 362 -5.81 3.83 4.04
CA PHE A 362 -6.99 4.40 4.67
C PHE A 362 -7.98 3.38 5.23
N ASP A 363 -8.86 3.87 6.10
CA ASP A 363 -9.90 3.10 6.78
C ASP A 363 -9.36 1.91 7.61
N ILE A 364 -8.09 1.98 8.07
CA ILE A 364 -7.53 0.94 8.93
C ILE A 364 -8.18 1.03 10.31
N PRO A 365 -8.91 0.01 10.79
CA PRO A 365 -9.51 0.04 12.10
C PRO A 365 -8.46 -0.21 13.20
N ASN A 366 -8.64 0.44 14.35
CA ASN A 366 -7.84 0.16 15.54
C ASN A 366 -8.67 -0.73 16.48
N HIS A 367 -8.25 -1.94 16.65
CA HIS A 367 -8.92 -2.88 17.55
C HIS A 367 -8.27 -2.99 18.92
N TYR A 368 -6.96 -2.72 19.03
CA TYR A 368 -6.26 -2.88 20.32
C TYR A 368 -5.05 -1.95 20.51
N LEU A 369 -3.93 -2.16 19.83
CA LEU A 369 -2.70 -1.36 19.99
C LEU A 369 -2.28 -0.65 18.70
N ASP A 370 -2.46 -1.29 17.56
CA ASP A 370 -1.99 -0.82 16.28
C ASP A 370 -3.17 -0.40 15.38
N GLY A 371 -2.96 -0.29 14.09
CA GLY A 371 -3.90 0.23 13.13
C GLY A 371 -3.41 1.51 12.49
N ALA A 372 -2.10 1.78 12.63
CA ALA A 372 -1.45 2.90 11.95
C ALA A 372 -1.38 2.66 10.44
N ALA A 373 -1.34 3.76 9.68
CA ALA A 373 -1.16 3.65 8.24
C ALA A 373 0.21 3.07 7.90
N PHE A 374 1.26 3.55 8.54
CA PHE A 374 2.66 3.18 8.29
C PHE A 374 3.38 2.79 9.57
N ASP A 375 4.43 1.94 9.42
CA ASP A 375 5.28 1.58 10.55
C ASP A 375 6.72 1.31 10.10
N PHE A 376 7.68 1.73 10.94
CA PHE A 376 9.02 1.20 10.99
C PHE A 376 9.14 0.37 12.27
N ASP A 377 9.23 -0.93 12.13
CA ASP A 377 9.37 -1.85 13.25
C ASP A 377 10.83 -2.28 13.45
N GLY A 378 11.12 -3.00 14.50
CA GLY A 378 12.44 -3.31 14.99
C GLY A 378 13.49 -3.64 13.94
N PHE A 379 14.70 -3.12 14.11
CA PHE A 379 15.86 -3.28 13.21
C PHE A 379 15.71 -2.68 11.81
N ALA A 380 14.60 -2.03 11.47
CA ALA A 380 14.47 -1.29 10.22
C ALA A 380 15.34 -0.04 10.28
N SER A 381 16.24 0.16 9.33
CA SER A 381 17.17 1.29 9.32
C SER A 381 17.31 1.90 7.93
N LYS A 382 17.59 3.22 7.89
CA LYS A 382 17.81 3.95 6.64
C LYS A 382 16.65 3.84 5.65
N GLY A 383 15.46 3.54 6.18
CA GLY A 383 14.24 3.46 5.40
C GLY A 383 13.63 4.83 5.15
N VAL A 384 12.84 4.95 4.09
CA VAL A 384 12.20 6.22 3.72
C VAL A 384 10.74 5.98 3.36
N TYR A 385 9.84 6.71 4.04
CA TYR A 385 8.47 6.95 3.58
C TYR A 385 8.36 8.35 3.03
N GLN A 386 8.02 8.50 1.74
CA GLN A 386 7.81 9.81 1.13
C GLN A 386 6.62 9.82 0.16
N TYR A 387 5.97 10.96 0.01
CA TYR A 387 4.85 11.15 -0.91
C TYR A 387 3.71 10.14 -0.71
N ASN A 388 3.53 9.64 0.53
CA ASN A 388 2.41 8.77 0.82
C ASN A 388 1.23 9.58 1.35
N TYR A 389 0.04 9.12 1.06
CA TYR A 389 -1.21 9.69 1.53
C TYR A 389 -1.89 8.73 2.49
N SER A 390 -2.12 9.15 3.72
CA SER A 390 -2.94 8.41 4.68
C SER A 390 -4.16 9.20 5.09
N HIS A 391 -5.29 8.51 5.28
CA HIS A 391 -6.47 9.19 5.77
C HIS A 391 -7.46 8.25 6.45
N ASP A 392 -8.20 8.77 7.41
CA ASP A 392 -9.27 8.04 8.11
C ASP A 392 -8.85 6.76 8.84
N ASN A 393 -7.56 6.58 9.14
CA ASN A 393 -7.07 5.44 9.89
C ASN A 393 -7.35 5.62 11.39
N SER A 394 -7.78 4.57 12.07
CA SER A 394 -8.05 4.66 13.51
C SER A 394 -6.78 4.64 14.36
N GLY A 395 -5.71 4.00 13.92
CA GLY A 395 -4.44 3.89 14.66
C GLY A 395 -3.43 5.01 14.40
N GLY A 396 -3.82 6.04 13.63
CA GLY A 396 -2.98 7.19 13.34
C GLY A 396 -2.17 7.08 12.06
N PHE A 397 -1.29 8.06 11.86
CA PHE A 397 -0.41 8.14 10.69
C PHE A 397 0.69 7.09 10.74
N THR A 398 1.42 7.04 11.86
CA THR A 398 2.57 6.13 11.94
C THR A 398 2.84 5.63 13.33
N LEU A 399 3.35 4.41 13.36
CA LEU A 399 4.01 3.79 14.48
C LEU A 399 5.51 3.72 14.14
N PHE A 400 6.35 4.07 15.09
CA PHE A 400 7.80 3.87 15.03
C PHE A 400 8.17 3.01 16.22
N MET A 401 8.35 1.71 16.00
CA MET A 401 8.38 0.74 17.08
C MET A 401 9.65 -0.10 17.08
N GLY A 402 10.26 -0.19 18.23
CA GLY A 402 11.28 -1.19 18.52
C GLY A 402 12.69 -0.66 18.62
N ASP A 403 13.59 -1.62 18.87
CA ASP A 403 15.00 -1.39 19.17
C ASP A 403 15.84 -1.39 17.88
N HIS A 404 17.02 -0.78 17.96
CA HIS A 404 18.07 -0.85 16.93
C HIS A 404 17.67 -0.28 15.57
N GLN A 405 16.93 0.80 15.56
CA GLN A 405 16.56 1.55 14.35
C GLN A 405 17.43 2.80 14.23
N THR A 406 17.90 3.09 13.02
CA THR A 406 18.69 4.30 12.77
C THR A 406 18.32 4.93 11.43
N ASP A 407 18.35 6.26 11.37
CA ASP A 407 18.32 7.02 10.12
C ASP A 407 17.06 6.85 9.27
N ASN A 408 15.95 6.44 9.88
CA ASN A 408 14.67 6.35 9.19
C ASN A 408 14.05 7.73 8.96
N VAL A 409 13.42 7.90 7.80
CA VAL A 409 12.90 9.20 7.35
C VAL A 409 11.44 9.08 6.93
N PHE A 410 10.59 9.95 7.49
CA PHE A 410 9.25 10.26 6.99
C PHE A 410 9.27 11.66 6.40
N ARG A 411 9.09 11.81 5.08
CA ARG A 411 9.17 13.13 4.45
C ARG A 411 8.14 13.32 3.36
N TYR A 412 7.63 14.55 3.24
CA TYR A 412 6.66 14.94 2.20
C TYR A 412 5.44 14.03 2.13
N ASN A 413 4.99 13.46 3.26
CA ASN A 413 3.76 12.70 3.33
C ASN A 413 2.59 13.60 3.72
N LEU A 414 1.39 13.19 3.36
CA LEU A 414 0.14 13.83 3.74
C LEU A 414 -0.70 12.88 4.60
N SER A 415 -1.07 13.35 5.79
CA SER A 415 -2.01 12.66 6.70
C SER A 415 -3.25 13.53 6.88
N VAL A 416 -4.43 12.97 6.64
CA VAL A 416 -5.71 13.69 6.73
C VAL A 416 -6.70 12.92 7.58
N ASN A 417 -7.12 13.51 8.69
CA ASN A 417 -8.14 12.93 9.56
C ASN A 417 -7.82 11.48 10.03
N ASP A 418 -6.55 11.16 10.15
CA ASP A 418 -6.14 9.95 10.85
C ASP A 418 -6.53 10.03 12.33
N VAL A 419 -6.67 8.90 13.02
CA VAL A 419 -7.25 8.75 14.37
C VAL A 419 -8.78 8.93 14.35
N LYS A 420 -9.46 8.27 13.44
CA LYS A 420 -10.91 8.29 13.35
C LYS A 420 -11.53 7.10 14.10
N ASN A 421 -12.58 7.36 14.89
CA ASN A 421 -13.35 6.31 15.57
C ASN A 421 -12.54 5.40 16.49
N VAL A 422 -11.59 5.93 17.23
CA VAL A 422 -10.73 5.15 18.11
C VAL A 422 -11.49 4.61 19.32
N PRO A 423 -11.53 3.29 19.53
CA PRO A 423 -12.31 2.68 20.60
C PRO A 423 -11.73 2.91 22.01
N SER A 424 -10.45 3.24 22.13
CA SER A 424 -9.78 3.47 23.39
C SER A 424 -9.06 4.82 23.43
N PRO A 425 -9.33 5.68 24.41
CA PRO A 425 -8.61 6.95 24.55
C PRO A 425 -7.10 6.81 24.74
N ALA A 426 -6.63 5.70 25.29
CA ALA A 426 -5.20 5.44 25.49
C ALA A 426 -4.44 5.20 24.19
N LEU A 427 -5.14 4.84 23.11
CA LEU A 427 -4.57 4.53 21.80
C LEU A 427 -4.84 5.63 20.78
N ASN A 428 -5.41 6.73 21.21
CA ASN A 428 -5.71 7.87 20.35
C ASN A 428 -4.48 8.75 20.17
N HIS A 429 -3.74 8.53 19.10
CA HIS A 429 -2.53 9.26 18.77
C HIS A 429 -2.32 9.34 17.25
N LEU A 430 -1.75 10.44 16.79
CA LEU A 430 -1.40 10.60 15.38
C LEU A 430 -0.05 9.94 15.05
N ILE A 431 0.92 10.12 15.95
CA ILE A 431 2.27 9.56 15.82
C ILE A 431 2.62 8.82 17.13
N PHE A 432 3.03 7.58 17.00
CA PHE A 432 3.48 6.78 18.13
C PHE A 432 4.97 6.45 17.97
N VAL A 433 5.79 6.96 18.88
CA VAL A 433 7.23 6.71 18.91
C VAL A 433 7.55 5.85 20.12
N VAL A 434 7.76 4.56 19.90
CA VAL A 434 8.34 3.64 20.86
C VAL A 434 9.81 3.48 20.49
N SER A 435 10.66 4.39 20.96
CA SER A 435 12.08 4.24 20.70
C SER A 435 12.70 3.33 21.76
N GLY A 436 13.26 2.22 21.32
CA GLY A 436 14.42 1.63 21.95
C GLY A 436 15.62 2.60 21.86
N LYS A 437 16.73 2.30 22.50
CA LYS A 437 17.92 3.13 22.46
C LYS A 437 18.30 3.48 21.03
N ALA A 438 18.09 4.72 20.66
CA ALA A 438 18.75 5.31 19.52
C ALA A 438 20.17 5.69 19.95
N ASP A 439 21.17 5.34 19.18
CA ASP A 439 22.55 5.75 19.43
C ASP A 439 22.73 7.21 19.00
N GLY A 440 22.41 8.12 19.93
CA GLY A 440 22.51 9.56 19.72
C GLY A 440 21.34 10.18 18.94
N ILE A 441 21.42 11.48 18.71
CA ILE A 441 20.34 12.29 18.09
C ILE A 441 20.02 11.86 16.65
N ASP A 442 21.01 11.38 15.94
CA ASP A 442 20.86 10.95 14.53
C ASP A 442 20.17 9.58 14.40
N GLY A 443 20.09 8.82 15.49
CA GLY A 443 19.36 7.54 15.54
C GLY A 443 17.84 7.70 15.55
N PHE A 444 17.32 8.86 15.96
CA PHE A 444 15.87 9.08 16.02
C PHE A 444 15.26 9.31 14.63
N PRO A 445 13.98 8.94 14.44
CA PRO A 445 13.32 9.15 13.15
C PRO A 445 13.28 10.63 12.79
N LEU A 446 13.52 10.92 11.52
CA LEU A 446 13.36 12.25 10.96
C LEU A 446 11.98 12.38 10.30
N PHE A 447 11.15 13.27 10.85
CA PHE A 447 9.94 13.75 10.21
C PHE A 447 10.25 15.09 9.57
N ALA A 448 10.21 15.17 8.24
CA ALA A 448 10.57 16.39 7.51
C ALA A 448 9.54 16.73 6.42
N ASN A 449 9.09 17.98 6.39
CA ASN A 449 8.19 18.44 5.33
C ASN A 449 6.92 17.56 5.17
N ASN A 450 6.34 17.02 6.24
CA ASN A 450 5.05 16.36 6.17
C ASN A 450 3.92 17.36 6.44
N THR A 451 2.73 17.07 5.92
CA THR A 451 1.51 17.82 6.24
C THR A 451 0.54 16.94 7.00
N PHE A 452 0.14 17.36 8.19
CA PHE A 452 -0.80 16.69 9.07
C PHE A 452 -2.06 17.55 9.22
N ILE A 453 -3.17 17.11 8.66
CA ILE A 453 -4.49 17.70 8.85
C ILE A 453 -5.19 16.96 9.97
N VAL A 454 -5.18 17.55 11.15
CA VAL A 454 -5.61 16.95 12.40
C VAL A 454 -7.13 16.91 12.50
N GLY A 455 -7.69 15.72 12.59
CA GLY A 455 -9.13 15.48 12.72
C GLY A 455 -9.68 15.84 14.11
N GLN A 456 -11.01 15.87 14.24
CA GLN A 456 -11.69 16.21 15.51
C GLN A 456 -11.48 15.17 16.61
N ASP A 457 -11.25 13.93 16.23
CA ASP A 457 -11.16 12.80 17.18
C ASP A 457 -9.76 12.67 17.81
N VAL A 458 -8.75 13.36 17.27
CA VAL A 458 -7.36 13.30 17.77
C VAL A 458 -7.29 13.89 19.17
N LYS A 459 -6.81 13.10 20.13
CA LYS A 459 -6.61 13.50 21.53
C LYS A 459 -5.14 13.77 21.88
N ASN A 460 -4.24 13.08 21.20
CA ASN A 460 -2.80 13.20 21.37
C ASN A 460 -2.13 13.30 19.99
N LEU A 461 -1.26 14.29 19.78
CA LEU A 461 -0.46 14.35 18.55
C LEU A 461 0.59 13.24 18.56
N MET A 462 1.30 13.11 19.68
CA MET A 462 2.33 12.10 19.83
C MET A 462 2.15 11.33 21.11
N ILE A 463 2.44 10.03 21.06
CA ILE A 463 2.65 9.19 22.24
C ILE A 463 4.08 8.69 22.21
N SER A 464 4.73 8.67 23.36
CA SER A 464 6.06 8.11 23.52
C SER A 464 6.11 7.06 24.62
N ASN A 465 7.11 6.21 24.57
CA ASN A 465 7.33 5.20 25.60
C ASN A 465 8.29 5.72 26.69
N ASN A 466 7.72 5.99 27.89
CA ASN A 466 8.42 6.08 29.18
C ASN A 466 9.78 6.82 29.22
N GLY A 467 9.84 8.07 28.74
CA GLY A 467 10.86 9.01 29.19
C GLY A 467 12.20 9.00 28.46
N GLN A 468 12.33 8.27 27.35
CA GLN A 468 13.51 8.37 26.46
C GLN A 468 13.05 8.63 25.03
N THR A 469 12.49 9.79 24.78
CA THR A 469 11.96 10.14 23.47
C THR A 469 12.85 11.17 22.82
N GLY A 470 13.52 10.75 21.75
CA GLY A 470 14.14 11.67 20.82
C GLY A 470 13.28 11.82 19.58
N ILE A 471 13.32 12.99 18.97
CA ILE A 471 12.62 13.27 17.72
C ILE A 471 13.39 14.28 16.91
N ARG A 472 13.37 14.09 15.59
CA ARG A 472 13.77 15.10 14.62
C ARG A 472 12.54 15.47 13.80
N PHE A 473 11.89 16.57 14.15
CA PHE A 473 10.62 17.04 13.56
C PHE A 473 10.82 18.44 13.01
N VAL A 474 11.00 18.56 11.69
CA VAL A 474 11.46 19.78 11.02
C VAL A 474 10.64 20.07 9.78
N ASN A 475 10.29 21.33 9.55
CA ASN A 475 9.50 21.77 8.39
C ASN A 475 8.11 21.10 8.25
N ASN A 476 7.55 20.52 9.33
CA ASN A 476 6.24 19.92 9.21
C ASN A 476 5.13 20.95 9.40
N LEU A 477 4.01 20.78 8.69
CA LEU A 477 2.81 21.55 8.84
C LEU A 477 1.78 20.73 9.61
N VAL A 478 1.36 21.22 10.78
CA VAL A 478 0.35 20.59 11.64
C VAL A 478 -0.82 21.54 11.77
N TYR A 479 -1.95 21.18 11.18
CA TYR A 479 -3.12 22.06 11.09
C TYR A 479 -4.39 21.33 11.54
N ALA A 480 -5.10 21.94 12.50
CA ALA A 480 -6.41 21.48 12.95
C ALA A 480 -7.51 22.46 12.49
N PRO A 481 -8.11 22.27 11.33
CA PRO A 481 -9.11 23.21 10.77
C PRO A 481 -10.37 23.33 11.65
N SER A 482 -10.68 22.33 12.45
CA SER A 482 -11.78 22.35 13.42
C SER A 482 -11.48 23.12 14.71
N GLY A 483 -10.25 23.60 14.88
CA GLY A 483 -9.79 24.18 16.14
C GLY A 483 -9.55 23.16 17.26
N ASN A 484 -9.48 21.86 16.95
CA ASN A 484 -9.12 20.82 17.92
C ASN A 484 -7.71 21.07 18.48
N THR A 485 -7.54 20.89 19.77
CA THR A 485 -6.27 21.10 20.50
C THR A 485 -5.87 19.84 21.26
N PRO A 486 -5.42 18.79 20.56
CA PRO A 486 -4.92 17.57 21.19
C PRO A 486 -3.70 17.88 22.06
N LYS A 487 -3.41 17.01 23.00
CA LYS A 487 -2.16 17.08 23.78
C LYS A 487 -0.98 16.87 22.83
N PHE A 488 0.07 17.66 23.00
CA PHE A 488 1.22 17.59 22.12
C PHE A 488 1.98 16.26 22.25
N VAL A 489 2.39 15.90 23.48
CA VAL A 489 3.07 14.63 23.77
C VAL A 489 2.55 14.06 25.09
N VAL A 490 2.32 12.75 25.12
CA VAL A 490 1.94 12.01 26.32
C VAL A 490 2.72 10.70 26.42
N ASN A 491 2.83 10.15 27.64
CA ASN A 491 3.28 8.79 27.82
C ASN A 491 2.21 7.77 27.43
N GLN A 492 2.61 6.58 27.04
CA GLN A 492 1.73 5.48 26.72
C GLN A 492 0.76 5.12 27.85
N ASP A 493 1.21 5.28 29.12
CA ASP A 493 0.37 5.05 30.31
C ASP A 493 -0.53 6.22 30.67
N GLY A 494 -0.51 7.32 29.88
CA GLY A 494 -1.29 8.52 30.12
C GLY A 494 -0.79 9.40 31.27
N THR A 495 0.35 9.05 31.90
CA THR A 495 0.96 9.90 32.93
C THR A 495 1.58 11.15 32.30
N LYS A 496 1.69 12.22 33.09
CA LYS A 496 2.31 13.47 32.64
C LYS A 496 3.82 13.26 32.52
N GLN A 497 4.32 13.30 31.40
CA GLN A 497 5.69 13.28 30.90
C GLN A 497 5.69 12.41 29.61
N PRO A 498 6.45 12.67 28.63
CA PRO A 498 7.84 13.00 28.70
C PRO A 498 8.17 14.35 28.10
N LEU A 499 9.24 14.87 28.58
CA LEU A 499 10.02 15.84 27.83
C LEU A 499 10.84 15.10 26.80
N PHE A 500 10.93 15.62 25.59
CA PHE A 500 11.94 15.14 24.65
C PHE A 500 13.31 15.28 25.29
N THR A 501 14.04 14.19 25.38
CA THR A 501 15.37 14.20 26.00
C THR A 501 16.44 14.66 25.03
N GLU A 502 16.21 14.42 23.73
CA GLU A 502 17.12 14.74 22.64
C GLU A 502 16.33 15.03 21.36
N GLY A 503 16.95 15.70 20.41
CA GLY A 503 16.37 15.85 19.08
C GLY A 503 16.26 17.30 18.59
N ARG A 504 15.37 17.51 17.63
CA ARG A 504 15.14 18.77 16.96
C ARG A 504 13.65 18.96 16.65
N LEU A 505 13.11 20.11 17.03
CA LEU A 505 11.70 20.45 16.83
C LEU A 505 11.62 21.91 16.38
N ASP A 506 12.01 22.21 15.16
CA ASP A 506 12.12 23.56 14.67
C ASP A 506 11.63 23.74 13.21
N HIS A 507 11.35 24.99 12.84
CA HIS A 507 10.82 25.35 11.53
C HIS A 507 9.54 24.60 11.16
N ASN A 508 8.71 24.24 12.14
CA ASN A 508 7.39 23.69 11.90
C ASN A 508 6.32 24.78 11.93
N LEU A 509 5.18 24.52 11.32
CA LEU A 509 4.01 25.37 11.46
C LEU A 509 2.93 24.58 12.23
N PHE A 510 2.45 25.15 13.34
CA PHE A 510 1.35 24.62 14.14
C PHE A 510 0.20 25.62 14.17
N TYR A 511 -1.01 25.19 13.80
CA TYR A 511 -2.19 26.04 13.89
C TYR A 511 -3.45 25.23 14.22
N PRO A 512 -4.19 25.59 15.30
CA PRO A 512 -3.90 26.68 16.24
C PRO A 512 -2.62 26.47 17.06
N GLU A 513 -2.10 27.54 17.66
CA GLU A 513 -0.86 27.54 18.48
C GLU A 513 -0.88 26.49 19.59
N ALA A 514 -2.05 26.24 20.16
CA ALA A 514 -2.24 25.24 21.23
C ALA A 514 -1.97 23.79 20.81
N LEU A 515 -1.72 23.50 19.51
CA LEU A 515 -1.25 22.20 19.05
C LEU A 515 0.18 21.86 19.53
N MET A 516 0.95 22.87 19.95
CA MET A 516 2.27 22.70 20.49
C MET A 516 2.33 23.21 21.93
N ASP A 517 2.70 22.36 22.84
CA ASP A 517 2.94 22.72 24.24
C ASP A 517 4.46 22.77 24.53
N ASN A 518 5.00 23.98 24.59
CA ASN A 518 6.43 24.23 24.83
C ASN A 518 6.92 23.66 26.19
N SER A 519 6.04 23.44 27.16
CA SER A 519 6.41 22.84 28.45
C SER A 519 6.87 21.38 28.31
N HIS A 520 6.59 20.72 27.18
CA HIS A 520 6.94 19.34 26.87
C HIS A 520 8.09 19.20 25.87
N THR A 521 8.72 20.28 25.44
CA THR A 521 9.85 20.22 24.50
C THR A 521 11.17 19.83 25.14
N GLY A 522 11.25 19.85 26.47
CA GLY A 522 12.44 19.42 27.20
C GLY A 522 13.70 20.22 26.86
N LYS A 523 14.73 19.53 26.36
CA LYS A 523 15.98 20.12 25.91
C LYS A 523 16.05 20.41 24.42
N VAL A 524 14.97 20.13 23.70
CA VAL A 524 14.90 20.31 22.23
C VAL A 524 14.70 21.77 21.92
N ASP A 525 15.48 22.31 20.98
CA ASP A 525 15.26 23.67 20.48
C ASP A 525 13.95 23.73 19.69
N ALA A 526 13.05 24.56 20.13
CA ALA A 526 11.73 24.78 19.53
C ALA A 526 11.50 26.25 19.14
N SER A 527 12.56 27.05 19.05
CA SER A 527 12.45 28.54 18.95
C SER A 527 11.97 29.06 17.59
N ASN A 528 12.10 28.28 16.50
CA ASN A 528 11.85 28.74 15.13
C ASN A 528 10.52 28.21 14.55
N ASN A 529 9.58 27.76 15.39
CA ASN A 529 8.28 27.32 14.92
C ASN A 529 7.34 28.49 14.64
N ILE A 530 6.41 28.31 13.70
CA ILE A 530 5.42 29.31 13.28
C ILE A 530 4.05 28.92 13.84
N PHE A 531 3.31 29.91 14.37
CA PHE A 531 1.99 29.74 14.96
C PHE A 531 0.98 30.65 14.26
N SER A 532 0.71 30.34 12.98
CA SER A 532 -0.18 31.12 12.15
C SER A 532 -1.00 30.22 11.23
N ASP A 533 -2.15 30.69 10.78
CA ASP A 533 -2.97 29.97 9.82
C ASP A 533 -2.15 29.66 8.57
N PRO A 534 -2.02 28.36 8.19
CA PRO A 534 -1.25 27.96 7.02
C PRO A 534 -1.83 28.42 5.68
N GLN A 535 -3.05 28.95 5.66
CA GLN A 535 -3.74 29.44 4.46
C GLN A 535 -3.70 28.40 3.33
N LEU A 536 -4.20 27.21 3.60
CA LEU A 536 -4.33 26.15 2.60
C LEU A 536 -5.48 26.47 1.64
N LEU A 537 -5.38 25.99 0.40
CA LEU A 537 -6.31 26.33 -0.67
C LEU A 537 -7.76 25.92 -0.35
N ASN A 538 -7.96 24.67 0.09
CA ASN A 538 -9.28 24.18 0.52
C ASN A 538 -9.16 22.85 1.27
N VAL A 539 -9.19 22.88 2.60
CA VAL A 539 -9.11 21.69 3.45
C VAL A 539 -10.46 21.02 3.74
N SER A 540 -11.58 21.62 3.29
CA SER A 540 -12.91 21.08 3.52
C SER A 540 -13.24 19.86 2.65
N SER A 541 -12.62 19.74 1.49
CA SER A 541 -12.76 18.58 0.62
C SER A 541 -11.80 17.48 1.06
N LYS A 542 -12.35 16.34 1.47
CA LYS A 542 -11.60 15.16 1.83
C LYS A 542 -11.46 14.29 0.58
N PRO A 543 -10.31 14.31 -0.08
CA PRO A 543 -10.12 13.46 -1.24
C PRO A 543 -10.00 12.00 -0.80
N SER A 544 -10.53 11.11 -1.59
CA SER A 544 -10.37 9.67 -1.47
C SER A 544 -10.16 9.06 -2.86
N GLY A 545 -9.51 7.91 -2.93
CA GLY A 545 -9.28 7.23 -4.19
C GLY A 545 -8.38 8.02 -5.13
N VAL A 546 -7.23 8.49 -4.66
CA VAL A 546 -6.24 9.23 -5.47
C VAL A 546 -5.44 8.32 -6.39
N ILE A 547 -5.30 7.03 -6.05
CA ILE A 547 -4.63 6.04 -6.91
C ILE A 547 -5.66 5.43 -7.86
N GLN A 548 -5.32 5.42 -9.14
CA GLN A 548 -6.09 4.70 -10.14
C GLN A 548 -5.65 3.23 -10.17
N HIS A 549 -6.54 2.33 -9.79
CA HIS A 549 -6.24 0.90 -9.84
C HIS A 549 -6.15 0.42 -11.28
N GLY A 550 -5.09 -0.30 -11.59
CA GLY A 550 -4.83 -0.86 -12.90
C GLY A 550 -3.69 -0.21 -13.67
N ASP A 551 -3.52 1.10 -13.61
CA ASP A 551 -2.39 1.81 -14.24
C ASP A 551 -1.41 2.44 -13.25
N GLY A 552 -1.75 2.47 -11.94
CA GLY A 552 -0.90 3.01 -10.88
C GLY A 552 -0.76 4.54 -10.94
N SER A 553 -1.58 5.23 -11.72
CA SER A 553 -1.53 6.69 -11.76
C SER A 553 -2.01 7.31 -10.44
N PHE A 554 -1.39 8.42 -10.06
CA PHE A 554 -1.71 9.17 -8.85
C PHE A 554 -2.32 10.51 -9.24
N ASP A 555 -3.59 10.73 -8.87
CA ASP A 555 -4.32 11.94 -9.22
C ASP A 555 -4.03 13.08 -8.21
N PHE A 556 -2.94 13.78 -8.43
CA PHE A 556 -2.55 14.93 -7.60
C PHE A 556 -3.60 16.07 -7.54
N SER A 557 -4.48 16.17 -8.53
CA SER A 557 -5.50 17.22 -8.55
C SER A 557 -6.45 17.11 -7.36
N LYS A 558 -6.69 15.92 -6.86
CA LYS A 558 -7.51 15.65 -5.68
C LYS A 558 -6.87 16.16 -4.39
N LEU A 559 -5.56 16.36 -4.37
CA LEU A 559 -4.80 16.86 -3.23
C LEU A 559 -4.56 18.38 -3.27
N ALA A 560 -4.98 19.07 -4.33
CA ALA A 560 -4.75 20.51 -4.51
C ALA A 560 -5.25 21.37 -3.35
N GLY A 561 -6.29 20.90 -2.63
CA GLY A 561 -6.84 21.61 -1.46
C GLY A 561 -5.86 21.77 -0.29
N PHE A 562 -4.83 20.94 -0.22
CA PHE A 562 -3.83 20.95 0.86
C PHE A 562 -2.58 21.79 0.55
N VAL A 563 -2.54 22.40 -0.62
CA VAL A 563 -1.42 23.26 -1.05
C VAL A 563 -1.50 24.61 -0.34
N PRO A 564 -0.41 25.10 0.31
CA PRO A 564 -0.37 26.45 0.86
C PRO A 564 -0.49 27.53 -0.24
N LEU A 565 -1.22 28.58 0.04
CA LEU A 565 -1.31 29.74 -0.85
C LEU A 565 0.04 30.45 -0.99
N ALA A 566 0.22 31.23 -2.03
CA ALA A 566 1.45 32.03 -2.28
C ALA A 566 1.83 32.98 -1.13
N GLY A 567 0.83 33.49 -0.40
CA GLY A 567 1.01 34.35 0.76
C GLY A 567 1.03 33.63 2.11
N SER A 568 0.99 32.31 2.11
CA SER A 568 1.02 31.52 3.33
C SER A 568 2.28 31.79 4.17
N PRO A 569 2.17 31.82 5.51
CA PRO A 569 3.35 31.87 6.38
C PRO A 569 4.25 30.65 6.25
N ALA A 570 3.75 29.55 5.69
CA ALA A 570 4.55 28.36 5.39
C ALA A 570 5.46 28.54 4.17
N ALA A 571 5.12 29.48 3.25
CA ALA A 571 5.81 29.65 1.97
C ALA A 571 7.26 30.14 2.15
N GLY A 572 8.23 29.32 1.77
CA GLY A 572 9.65 29.65 1.88
C GLY A 572 10.16 29.86 3.31
N ALA A 573 9.47 29.33 4.29
CA ALA A 573 9.81 29.48 5.71
C ALA A 573 10.57 28.28 6.29
N GLY A 574 10.70 27.20 5.54
CA GLY A 574 11.46 26.02 5.94
C GLY A 574 12.97 26.18 5.71
N ILE A 575 13.71 25.22 6.21
CA ILE A 575 15.17 25.06 6.02
C ILE A 575 15.49 23.87 5.11
N ASN A 576 16.69 23.88 4.55
CA ASN A 576 17.19 22.71 3.83
C ASN A 576 17.41 21.54 4.80
N VAL A 577 16.65 20.48 4.64
CA VAL A 577 16.73 19.28 5.50
C VAL A 577 17.77 18.26 5.05
N ASP A 578 18.41 18.44 3.92
CA ASP A 578 19.43 17.52 3.39
C ASP A 578 20.60 17.30 4.35
N ALA A 579 20.93 18.32 5.16
CA ALA A 579 21.97 18.21 6.17
C ALA A 579 21.59 17.26 7.34
N LEU A 580 20.31 16.95 7.50
CA LEU A 580 19.77 16.08 8.54
C LEU A 580 19.62 14.63 8.07
N ILE A 581 19.83 14.36 6.78
CA ILE A 581 19.70 13.03 6.18
C ILE A 581 21.09 12.50 5.90
N PRO A 582 21.43 11.27 6.32
CA PRO A 582 22.72 10.65 6.03
C PRO A 582 23.03 10.65 4.53
N ASN A 583 24.31 10.84 4.18
CA ASN A 583 24.72 10.99 2.80
C ASN A 583 24.40 9.79 1.93
N ASP A 584 24.48 8.58 2.47
CA ASP A 584 24.15 7.34 1.79
C ASP A 584 22.63 7.23 1.52
N VAL A 585 21.78 7.60 2.49
CA VAL A 585 20.31 7.65 2.33
C VAL A 585 19.94 8.70 1.28
N LYS A 586 20.53 9.89 1.37
CA LYS A 586 20.30 10.98 0.42
C LYS A 586 20.74 10.61 -1.01
N ALA A 587 21.91 9.99 -1.16
CA ALA A 587 22.40 9.55 -2.46
C ALA A 587 21.50 8.49 -3.09
N LYS A 588 20.91 7.62 -2.27
CA LYS A 588 20.04 6.55 -2.72
C LYS A 588 18.63 7.03 -3.02
N PHE A 589 18.11 7.93 -2.22
CA PHE A 589 16.75 8.48 -2.31
C PHE A 589 16.82 10.02 -2.44
N PRO A 590 17.30 10.55 -3.57
CA PRO A 590 17.38 11.98 -3.78
C PRO A 590 15.98 12.59 -3.81
N ILE A 591 15.87 13.83 -3.34
CA ILE A 591 14.63 14.57 -3.38
C ILE A 591 14.80 15.81 -4.26
N THR A 592 13.89 16.01 -5.20
CA THR A 592 13.97 17.12 -6.17
C THR A 592 12.66 17.89 -6.28
N HIS A 593 11.58 17.29 -5.82
CA HIS A 593 10.23 17.83 -5.95
C HIS A 593 9.41 17.58 -4.67
N ASP A 594 8.33 18.30 -4.51
CA ASP A 594 7.35 18.11 -3.46
C ASP A 594 6.38 16.96 -3.76
N PHE A 595 5.40 16.74 -2.92
CA PHE A 595 4.42 15.66 -3.09
C PHE A 595 3.65 15.76 -4.43
N ALA A 596 3.38 16.94 -4.94
CA ALA A 596 2.67 17.16 -6.20
C ALA A 596 3.59 17.23 -7.44
N GLY A 597 4.88 16.92 -7.30
CA GLY A 597 5.84 16.95 -8.39
C GLY A 597 6.41 18.34 -8.71
N LYS A 598 6.11 19.37 -7.88
CA LYS A 598 6.64 20.71 -8.06
C LYS A 598 8.09 20.77 -7.55
N PRO A 599 9.04 21.37 -8.32
CA PRO A 599 10.42 21.50 -7.87
C PRO A 599 10.53 22.23 -6.52
N ILE A 600 11.33 21.67 -5.60
CA ILE A 600 11.56 22.23 -4.28
C ILE A 600 12.57 23.39 -4.36
N ASN A 601 12.26 24.49 -3.69
CA ASN A 601 13.24 25.52 -3.43
C ASN A 601 14.14 25.11 -2.26
N THR A 602 15.26 24.47 -2.55
CA THR A 602 16.17 23.91 -1.54
C THR A 602 16.73 24.93 -0.55
N ASN A 603 16.80 26.21 -0.93
CA ASN A 603 17.30 27.27 -0.04
C ASN A 603 16.23 27.74 0.94
N ARG A 604 14.99 27.76 0.53
CA ARG A 604 13.83 28.20 1.29
C ARG A 604 12.60 27.37 0.94
N PRO A 605 12.57 26.07 1.32
CA PRO A 605 11.43 25.23 1.03
C PRO A 605 10.19 25.70 1.78
N THR A 606 9.04 25.37 1.26
CA THR A 606 7.78 25.57 1.99
C THR A 606 7.71 24.56 3.15
N ILE A 607 7.18 24.98 4.29
CA ILE A 607 6.86 24.08 5.41
C ILE A 607 5.66 23.21 5.01
N GLY A 608 5.79 21.88 5.15
CA GLY A 608 4.78 20.91 4.76
C GLY A 608 5.15 20.13 3.49
N ALA A 609 4.22 19.31 3.03
CA ALA A 609 4.41 18.35 1.94
C ALA A 609 4.33 18.97 0.53
N PHE A 610 3.90 20.21 0.42
CA PHE A 610 3.67 20.92 -0.84
C PHE A 610 4.38 22.26 -0.89
N GLU A 611 5.04 22.55 -2.00
CA GLU A 611 5.50 23.89 -2.27
C GLU A 611 4.33 24.84 -2.50
N ALA A 612 4.35 25.99 -1.87
CA ALA A 612 3.27 26.98 -1.96
C ALA A 612 2.89 27.29 -3.41
N ALA A 613 1.62 27.57 -3.64
CA ALA A 613 1.14 27.99 -4.94
C ALA A 613 1.97 29.19 -5.46
N SER A 614 2.23 29.23 -6.75
CA SER A 614 2.86 30.39 -7.34
C SER A 614 1.94 31.60 -7.17
N SER A 615 2.50 32.82 -6.91
CA SER A 615 1.71 34.04 -6.95
C SER A 615 1.01 34.13 -8.30
N VAL A 616 -0.29 34.28 -8.27
CA VAL A 616 -1.10 34.33 -9.50
C VAL A 616 -0.74 35.63 -10.23
N THR A 617 0.16 35.55 -11.20
CA THR A 617 0.30 36.59 -12.19
C THR A 617 -0.89 36.47 -13.13
N ASN A 618 -1.81 37.45 -13.07
CA ASN A 618 -2.93 37.67 -13.98
C ASN A 618 -3.41 36.43 -14.78
N VAL A 619 -4.23 35.58 -14.13
CA VAL A 619 -4.83 34.44 -14.81
C VAL A 619 -5.95 34.96 -15.73
N ASP A 620 -5.88 34.68 -17.01
CA ASP A 620 -6.96 35.00 -17.96
C ASP A 620 -8.11 34.01 -17.81
N LYS A 621 -9.15 34.41 -17.12
CA LYS A 621 -10.40 33.67 -16.95
C LYS A 621 -11.42 33.88 -18.06
N GLY A 622 -11.14 34.79 -19.02
CA GLY A 622 -12.12 35.20 -20.01
C GLY A 622 -12.60 34.11 -20.95
N ALA A 623 -11.75 33.14 -21.26
CA ALA A 623 -12.16 31.96 -22.07
C ALA A 623 -13.13 31.06 -21.31
N LEU A 624 -12.82 30.78 -20.04
CA LEU A 624 -13.67 29.94 -19.17
C LEU A 624 -15.02 30.63 -18.88
N GLU A 625 -15.00 31.94 -18.64
CA GLU A 625 -16.22 32.74 -18.44
C GLU A 625 -17.19 32.63 -19.62
N ARG A 626 -16.66 32.83 -20.84
CA ARG A 626 -17.46 32.68 -22.07
C ARG A 626 -18.02 31.29 -22.24
N LEU A 627 -17.23 30.24 -21.95
CA LEU A 627 -17.69 28.86 -22.02
C LEU A 627 -18.77 28.54 -21.00
N ILE A 628 -18.66 29.04 -19.77
CA ILE A 628 -19.70 28.88 -18.74
C ILE A 628 -20.99 29.56 -19.20
N ALA A 629 -20.92 30.76 -19.76
CA ALA A 629 -22.10 31.43 -20.29
C ALA A 629 -22.74 30.63 -21.44
N GLN A 630 -21.95 30.13 -22.39
CA GLN A 630 -22.42 29.27 -23.48
C GLN A 630 -23.06 27.98 -22.96
N ALA A 631 -22.45 27.35 -21.96
CA ALA A 631 -22.98 26.12 -21.35
C ALA A 631 -24.34 26.37 -20.66
N LEU A 632 -24.51 27.50 -20.00
CA LEU A 632 -25.79 27.89 -19.40
C LEU A 632 -26.87 28.13 -20.46
N ASP A 633 -26.51 28.66 -21.61
CA ASP A 633 -27.42 28.83 -22.74
C ASP A 633 -27.77 27.49 -23.39
N VAL A 634 -26.77 26.60 -23.57
CA VAL A 634 -26.98 25.24 -24.10
C VAL A 634 -27.94 24.43 -23.20
N LYS A 635 -27.93 24.63 -21.90
CA LYS A 635 -28.89 23.98 -20.97
C LYS A 635 -30.36 24.25 -21.29
N ARG A 636 -30.66 25.38 -21.97
CA ARG A 636 -32.02 25.79 -22.37
C ARG A 636 -32.41 25.27 -23.75
N THR A 637 -31.52 24.64 -24.49
CA THR A 637 -31.74 24.16 -25.84
C THR A 637 -32.15 22.68 -25.86
N ASN A 638 -32.75 22.26 -26.98
CA ASN A 638 -33.09 20.86 -27.23
C ASN A 638 -31.85 19.95 -27.24
N ARG A 639 -30.67 20.50 -27.55
CA ARG A 639 -29.40 19.77 -27.50
C ARG A 639 -29.14 19.21 -26.10
N TYR A 640 -29.45 19.96 -25.03
CA TYR A 640 -29.38 19.47 -23.65
C TYR A 640 -30.68 18.77 -23.25
N LEU A 641 -31.85 19.38 -23.47
CA LEU A 641 -33.12 18.87 -22.95
C LEU A 641 -33.44 17.45 -23.43
N LEU A 642 -33.06 17.11 -24.66
CA LEU A 642 -33.29 15.81 -25.29
C LEU A 642 -32.07 14.89 -25.28
N ALA A 643 -30.95 15.28 -24.71
CA ALA A 643 -29.75 14.45 -24.61
C ALA A 643 -29.94 13.29 -23.64
N GLY A 644 -29.17 12.22 -23.84
CA GLY A 644 -29.15 11.05 -22.97
C GLY A 644 -28.76 11.40 -21.53
N THR A 645 -29.32 10.70 -20.52
CA THR A 645 -29.15 11.00 -19.09
C THR A 645 -27.68 11.05 -18.66
N THR A 646 -26.85 10.10 -19.12
CA THR A 646 -25.42 10.05 -18.81
C THR A 646 -24.68 11.28 -19.35
N LYS A 647 -24.98 11.71 -20.58
CA LYS A 647 -24.37 12.90 -21.18
C LYS A 647 -24.78 14.20 -20.51
N LYS A 648 -26.02 14.30 -20.07
CA LYS A 648 -26.48 15.42 -19.22
C LYS A 648 -25.71 15.47 -17.92
N HIS A 649 -25.55 14.32 -17.26
CA HIS A 649 -24.84 14.24 -15.99
C HIS A 649 -23.37 14.68 -16.11
N LEU A 650 -22.64 14.18 -17.12
CA LEU A 650 -21.26 14.56 -17.36
C LEU A 650 -21.12 16.06 -17.70
N PHE A 651 -22.04 16.60 -18.50
CA PHE A 651 -22.07 18.02 -18.79
C PHE A 651 -22.35 18.86 -17.54
N ASP A 652 -23.30 18.45 -16.70
CA ASP A 652 -23.63 19.17 -15.46
C ASP A 652 -22.47 19.15 -14.46
N GLN A 653 -21.76 18.03 -14.36
CA GLN A 653 -20.54 17.94 -13.55
C GLN A 653 -19.45 18.89 -14.06
N ALA A 654 -19.17 18.87 -15.36
CA ALA A 654 -18.17 19.74 -15.98
C ALA A 654 -18.51 21.23 -15.81
N LEU A 655 -19.79 21.59 -15.94
CA LEU A 655 -20.25 22.97 -15.72
C LEU A 655 -20.09 23.40 -14.25
N ASN A 656 -20.43 22.53 -13.29
CA ASN A 656 -20.21 22.83 -11.87
C ASN A 656 -18.73 23.00 -11.56
N THR A 657 -17.87 22.10 -12.06
CA THR A 657 -16.41 22.21 -11.91
C THR A 657 -15.90 23.54 -12.51
N ALA A 658 -16.36 23.89 -13.70
CA ALA A 658 -15.98 25.14 -14.36
C ALA A 658 -16.36 26.39 -13.55
N GLN A 659 -17.56 26.39 -12.97
CA GLN A 659 -18.01 27.48 -12.10
C GLN A 659 -17.18 27.57 -10.81
N GLN A 660 -16.83 26.43 -10.20
CA GLN A 660 -15.96 26.40 -9.03
C GLN A 660 -14.56 26.93 -9.34
N VAL A 661 -13.96 26.48 -10.45
CA VAL A 661 -12.65 26.95 -10.93
C VAL A 661 -12.69 28.45 -11.24
N PHE A 662 -13.73 28.93 -11.91
CA PHE A 662 -13.90 30.35 -12.22
C PHE A 662 -13.99 31.22 -10.97
N ASN A 663 -14.75 30.81 -9.97
CA ASN A 663 -14.96 31.53 -8.72
C ASN A 663 -13.77 31.43 -7.76
N ASN A 664 -12.85 30.49 -7.98
CA ASN A 664 -11.68 30.35 -7.14
C ASN A 664 -10.63 31.43 -7.47
N PRO A 665 -10.26 32.30 -6.52
CA PRO A 665 -9.27 33.38 -6.76
C PRO A 665 -7.83 32.83 -6.89
N HIS A 666 -7.58 31.58 -6.61
CA HIS A 666 -6.25 30.99 -6.48
C HIS A 666 -5.92 29.95 -7.55
N VAL A 667 -6.70 29.88 -8.63
CA VAL A 667 -6.42 28.97 -9.75
C VAL A 667 -5.24 29.48 -10.59
N ASN A 668 -4.49 28.54 -11.17
CA ASN A 668 -3.49 28.83 -12.18
C ASN A 668 -4.08 28.69 -13.60
N GLN A 669 -3.34 29.16 -14.63
CA GLN A 669 -3.81 29.13 -16.02
C GLN A 669 -4.10 27.70 -16.49
N ASN A 670 -3.26 26.72 -16.13
CA ASN A 670 -3.48 25.32 -16.55
C ASN A 670 -4.80 24.76 -16.01
N GLN A 671 -5.19 25.10 -14.78
CA GLN A 671 -6.49 24.70 -14.21
C GLN A 671 -7.66 25.33 -14.95
N ILE A 672 -7.53 26.60 -15.33
CA ILE A 672 -8.51 27.30 -16.15
C ILE A 672 -8.65 26.62 -17.53
N ASP A 673 -7.52 26.41 -18.19
CA ASP A 673 -7.47 25.82 -19.53
C ASP A 673 -8.01 24.38 -19.54
N HIS A 674 -7.64 23.59 -18.54
CA HIS A 674 -8.14 22.23 -18.38
C HIS A 674 -9.65 22.20 -18.16
N SER A 675 -10.15 23.02 -17.25
CA SER A 675 -11.58 23.10 -16.94
C SER A 675 -12.40 23.63 -18.13
N ALA A 676 -11.83 24.56 -18.90
CA ALA A 676 -12.43 25.02 -20.15
C ALA A 676 -12.50 23.90 -21.19
N ALA A 677 -11.43 23.15 -21.39
CA ALA A 677 -11.39 22.03 -22.32
C ALA A 677 -12.38 20.92 -21.93
N GLU A 678 -12.48 20.59 -20.66
CA GLU A 678 -13.42 19.59 -20.14
C GLU A 678 -14.88 20.03 -20.35
N LEU A 679 -15.20 21.27 -20.01
CA LEU A 679 -16.54 21.83 -20.25
C LEU A 679 -16.89 21.83 -21.73
N GLN A 680 -15.98 22.25 -22.60
CA GLN A 680 -16.13 22.26 -24.04
C GLN A 680 -16.43 20.85 -24.55
N THR A 681 -15.62 19.87 -24.15
CA THR A 681 -15.77 18.46 -24.58
C THR A 681 -17.13 17.89 -24.18
N ASN A 682 -17.57 18.11 -22.93
CA ASN A 682 -18.86 17.60 -22.45
C ASN A 682 -20.04 18.35 -23.08
N MET A 683 -19.88 19.63 -23.38
CA MET A 683 -20.87 20.42 -24.12
C MET A 683 -21.03 19.90 -25.57
N GLU A 684 -19.91 19.61 -26.25
CA GLU A 684 -19.91 19.04 -27.59
C GLU A 684 -20.48 17.61 -27.64
N GLY A 685 -20.27 16.84 -26.55
CA GLY A 685 -20.77 15.47 -26.39
C GLY A 685 -22.29 15.34 -26.24
N LEU A 686 -23.05 16.43 -26.01
CA LEU A 686 -24.51 16.39 -25.94
C LEU A 686 -25.13 16.00 -27.26
N ASP A 687 -26.06 15.04 -27.26
CA ASP A 687 -26.62 14.38 -28.46
C ASP A 687 -28.11 14.63 -28.70
N GLY A 688 -28.73 15.56 -27.95
CA GLY A 688 -30.12 15.95 -28.20
C GLY A 688 -30.28 16.63 -29.58
N LYS A 689 -31.19 16.13 -30.41
CA LYS A 689 -31.47 16.63 -31.72
C LYS A 689 -32.83 17.34 -31.76
N ASP A 690 -32.91 18.45 -32.46
CA ASP A 690 -34.20 19.02 -32.84
C ASP A 690 -34.97 18.05 -33.75
N VAL A 691 -36.17 17.72 -33.37
CA VAL A 691 -37.08 17.00 -34.25
C VAL A 691 -37.50 18.03 -35.33
N THR A 692 -36.86 18.02 -36.48
CA THR A 692 -37.31 18.76 -37.62
C THR A 692 -38.72 18.28 -37.96
N LYS A 693 -39.70 19.15 -37.77
CA LYS A 693 -41.05 18.94 -38.32
C LYS A 693 -40.91 18.75 -39.80
N HIS A 694 -41.11 17.54 -40.32
CA HIS A 694 -41.42 17.34 -41.72
C HIS A 694 -42.74 18.01 -42.02
N ALA A 695 -42.77 18.90 -42.96
CA ALA A 695 -43.98 19.49 -43.56
C ALA A 695 -44.87 18.35 -44.08
N PRO A 696 -46.20 18.45 -43.91
CA PRO A 696 -47.07 17.40 -44.37
C PRO A 696 -47.17 17.47 -45.90
N THR A 697 -46.81 16.38 -46.55
CA THR A 697 -47.15 16.13 -47.94
C THR A 697 -48.65 15.76 -47.98
N GLU A 698 -49.45 16.52 -48.70
CA GLU A 698 -50.84 16.22 -49.04
C GLU A 698 -50.97 14.84 -49.69
N ALA A 699 -51.84 14.01 -49.14
CA ALA A 699 -52.45 12.92 -49.89
C ALA A 699 -53.83 12.54 -49.32
N VAL A 700 -54.82 13.04 -50.06
CA VAL A 700 -56.08 12.40 -50.43
C VAL A 700 -56.91 11.64 -49.40
N VAL A 701 -58.03 12.24 -49.15
CA VAL A 701 -59.24 11.79 -48.49
C VAL A 701 -59.74 10.43 -49.05
N LYS A 702 -60.05 9.49 -48.13
CA LYS A 702 -61.26 8.65 -48.30
C LYS A 702 -61.92 8.45 -46.93
N LYS A 703 -63.15 8.95 -46.89
CA LYS A 703 -64.14 8.72 -45.83
C LYS A 703 -64.48 7.23 -45.71
N GLN A 704 -64.58 6.75 -44.50
CA GLN A 704 -65.75 5.99 -44.09
C GLN A 704 -65.97 6.06 -42.59
N SER A 705 -67.24 6.28 -42.29
CA SER A 705 -67.93 6.56 -41.05
C SER A 705 -68.14 5.32 -40.16
N VAL A 706 -68.37 5.54 -38.94
CA VAL A 706 -69.52 5.22 -38.09
C VAL A 706 -69.09 4.72 -36.70
N ALA A 707 -69.40 5.51 -35.74
CA ALA A 707 -70.21 5.40 -34.52
C ALA A 707 -69.78 4.48 -33.35
N GLY A 708 -69.99 5.05 -32.18
CA GLY A 708 -70.39 4.41 -30.95
C GLY A 708 -69.39 4.71 -29.79
N ASP A 709 -69.59 5.70 -29.09
CA ASP A 709 -70.32 6.09 -27.89
C ASP A 709 -70.08 5.15 -26.68
N GLU A 710 -69.74 5.76 -25.67
CA GLU A 710 -70.08 5.73 -24.22
C GLU A 710 -68.94 5.53 -23.19
N ARG A 711 -68.70 6.62 -22.48
CA ARG A 711 -68.87 6.87 -21.03
C ARG A 711 -67.98 6.11 -20.03
N ILE A 712 -67.18 6.91 -19.38
CA ILE A 712 -67.10 7.22 -17.91
C ILE A 712 -66.89 6.02 -16.98
N LYS A 713 -65.78 6.02 -16.23
CA LYS A 713 -65.81 6.29 -14.79
C LYS A 713 -64.38 6.42 -14.19
N LYS A 714 -64.24 7.48 -13.39
CA LYS A 714 -63.20 7.68 -12.39
C LYS A 714 -63.25 6.56 -11.35
N SER A 715 -62.08 6.21 -10.80
CA SER A 715 -61.96 5.98 -9.37
C SER A 715 -60.52 6.22 -8.93
N ASP A 716 -60.42 7.19 -8.05
CA ASP A 716 -59.29 7.42 -7.16
C ASP A 716 -59.12 6.22 -6.24
N GLU A 717 -57.91 5.85 -5.97
CA GLU A 717 -57.55 5.25 -4.66
C GLU A 717 -56.10 5.55 -4.32
N GLU A 718 -56.02 6.50 -3.37
CA GLU A 718 -54.85 6.65 -2.49
C GLU A 718 -54.71 5.38 -1.65
N GLN A 719 -53.48 4.89 -1.48
CA GLN A 719 -53.16 4.11 -0.29
C GLN A 719 -51.87 4.53 0.36
N ARG A 720 -52.10 5.02 1.52
CA ARG A 720 -51.25 5.50 2.59
C ARG A 720 -50.24 4.46 3.07
N LEU A 721 -49.07 4.98 3.45
CA LEU A 721 -48.10 4.38 4.38
C LEU A 721 -48.72 4.16 5.78
N PRO A 722 -48.31 3.15 6.52
CA PRO A 722 -48.50 3.13 7.98
C PRO A 722 -47.26 3.62 8.72
N LYS A 723 -47.47 4.62 9.54
CA LYS A 723 -46.66 4.92 10.72
C LYS A 723 -47.09 4.00 11.87
N THR A 724 -46.12 3.54 12.64
CA THR A 724 -46.22 3.26 14.10
C THR A 724 -44.84 2.81 14.53
N GLY A 725 -44.28 3.11 15.67
CA GLY A 725 -44.68 3.81 16.85
C GLY A 725 -43.58 3.59 17.87
N GLU A 726 -43.27 4.61 18.59
CA GLU A 726 -42.39 4.60 19.74
C GLU A 726 -42.79 3.57 20.80
N GLN A 727 -41.81 2.92 21.40
CA GLN A 727 -41.90 2.59 22.83
C GLN A 727 -40.57 2.68 23.54
N THR A 728 -40.50 3.63 24.42
CA THR A 728 -39.54 3.82 25.51
C THR A 728 -39.62 2.68 26.52
N ALA A 729 -38.47 2.19 26.96
CA ALA A 729 -38.32 1.67 28.32
C ALA A 729 -36.86 1.84 28.80
N SER A 730 -36.74 2.69 29.78
CA SER A 730 -35.63 2.88 30.70
C SER A 730 -35.36 1.61 31.51
N PHE A 731 -34.07 1.31 31.75
CA PHE A 731 -33.53 0.85 33.05
C PHE A 731 -32.02 0.88 33.04
N LEU A 732 -31.42 1.72 33.87
CA LEU A 732 -30.09 1.54 34.46
C LEU A 732 -30.22 0.56 35.66
N PRO A 733 -29.17 -0.17 36.01
CA PRO A 733 -28.23 0.44 36.94
C PRO A 733 -26.74 0.12 36.69
N SER A 734 -25.95 1.11 37.11
CA SER A 734 -24.53 1.10 37.41
C SER A 734 -24.05 -0.11 38.22
N VAL A 735 -22.97 -0.78 37.76
CA VAL A 735 -22.00 -1.41 38.65
C VAL A 735 -20.60 -1.18 38.10
N SER A 736 -19.78 -0.57 38.92
CA SER A 736 -18.35 -0.37 38.80
C SER A 736 -17.60 -1.69 38.69
N ILE A 737 -16.74 -1.84 37.65
CA ILE A 737 -15.59 -2.75 37.72
C ILE A 737 -14.40 -1.97 37.21
N LEU A 738 -13.70 -1.36 38.16
CA LEU A 738 -12.28 -1.00 38.02
C LEU A 738 -11.46 -2.23 38.41
N ALA A 739 -10.28 -2.34 37.75
CA ALA A 739 -9.23 -3.30 38.02
C ALA A 739 -9.39 -4.69 37.38
N VAL A 740 -8.81 -4.80 36.17
CA VAL A 740 -7.85 -5.82 35.75
C VAL A 740 -7.34 -5.44 34.33
N MET A 741 -6.44 -4.51 34.23
CA MET A 741 -5.70 -4.21 33.00
C MET A 741 -4.26 -3.81 33.36
N GLY A 742 -3.48 -4.75 33.80
CA GLY A 742 -2.10 -4.43 34.18
C GLY A 742 -1.05 -5.54 34.07
N ILE A 743 -1.37 -6.71 33.49
CA ILE A 743 -0.47 -7.85 33.69
C ILE A 743 -0.09 -8.64 32.42
N VAL A 744 -0.46 -8.29 31.22
CA VAL A 744 -0.10 -9.11 30.06
C VAL A 744 0.95 -8.49 29.13
N SER A 745 1.08 -7.19 29.06
CA SER A 745 2.18 -6.55 28.33
C SER A 745 3.50 -6.43 29.10
N GLY A 746 3.45 -6.54 30.43
CA GLY A 746 4.64 -6.50 31.30
C GLY A 746 5.45 -7.79 31.36
N SER A 747 4.88 -8.92 30.98
CA SER A 747 5.53 -10.22 31.20
C SER A 747 6.54 -10.62 30.10
N LEU A 748 6.47 -10.06 28.92
CA LEU A 748 7.53 -10.24 27.90
C LEU A 748 8.68 -9.24 28.06
N TYR A 749 8.40 -8.05 28.55
CA TYR A 749 9.41 -7.00 28.73
C TYR A 749 10.25 -7.18 30.01
N LEU A 750 9.69 -7.77 31.06
CA LEU A 750 10.40 -7.99 32.36
C LEU A 750 11.33 -9.23 32.38
N ARG A 751 11.30 -10.08 31.34
CA ARG A 751 12.28 -11.18 31.25
C ARG A 751 13.65 -10.74 30.72
N PHE A 752 13.75 -9.59 30.10
CA PHE A 752 15.04 -9.06 29.58
C PHE A 752 15.86 -8.22 30.54
N ILE A 753 15.26 -7.75 31.66
CA ILE A 753 15.96 -6.90 32.63
C ILE A 753 16.61 -7.73 33.78
N LYS A 754 16.44 -9.05 33.83
CA LYS A 754 17.02 -9.87 34.94
C LYS A 754 18.24 -10.71 34.57
N THR A 755 18.86 -10.52 33.42
CA THR A 755 20.14 -11.16 33.10
C THR A 755 21.13 -10.14 32.56
N LYS A 756 21.54 -9.22 33.40
CA LYS A 756 22.90 -8.70 33.61
C LYS A 756 22.97 -7.99 34.95
#